data_2037d4dee56fb000aecbc0140e07f94d
#
_entry.id   2037d4dee56fb000aecbc0140e07f94d
#
_cell.length_a   1.000
_cell.length_b   1.000
_cell.length_c   1.000
_cell.angle_alpha   90.00
_cell.angle_beta   90.00
_cell.angle_gamma   90.00
#
_symmetry.space_group_name_H-M   'P 1'
#
loop_
_entity.id
_entity.type
_entity.pdbx_description
1 polymer ?
#
loop_
_entity_poly.entity_id
_entity_poly.type
_entity_poly.pdbx_seq_one_letter_code
_entity_poly.pdbx_strand_id
1 'polypeptide(L)'
;MTLFNTHVASIIVCLIHPIHLLTTYPQPTHSTKQPPKTQTMTIPQQRRTLACALVALCMNTLIPKVLAQQVVPTPVEITLKGGNTKVKSIEQQIDAKLDLPDEGYTLDIVKGKAIIRAKNQRAYIWGLQTLKQLVTPNGTVPLVHVKDYPAFPIRGFMVDTGRNFIPYTQLNAYINLLSLFKVNVFHWHLTDNPAWRIECKVYPQLNDPQYQRKGRDEGKFYTYNQIREVIAYAKTLGVSVIPEIDMPGHSQYFDKTFGFGMATEKGKQVLKACLEEFFNEISKADCPIIHIGSDEIHIDKPAEFIAFCEDIAQKHGREVMVWAPGLPASAKAIAQIWRENQAEAVNTNAYVHRYVDSYMGYLNKGNPFTNVNKLLLHTPCGVAKANDKALGGILCLWNDVRADNKSLLFPHNGMPQALLPFAERFWHGGMGVAMSEENMVPQPNSEWHKKLVDFEKKMVYLRNNLLYDYDMRWVANASQPWRVTLPTRRGAQKDSMKWVNAWGGVVNIMEVAKRHNVKLLPTMDAWMETEVHVDRDTVITAWVGFETTPRSSRISDGIGYQGEWESQGRLFANDTEVFPSEPWKEPAKYRYHYQTWHQAPSEIPFTNEQFFWMRQPTKVKLKAGWNKISLYCPRVFPNESWFVAFIPVHIDNKGHVSEARGVTFR
;
A
#
# COMPACT_ATOMS: atom_id res chain seq x y z
N MET A 1 -17.08 -4.82 38.21
CA MET A 1 -17.45 -5.95 37.34
C MET A 1 -18.59 -5.66 36.36
N THR A 2 -19.38 -4.59 36.53
CA THR A 2 -20.55 -4.28 35.69
C THR A 2 -20.25 -3.37 34.49
N LEU A 3 -19.11 -2.70 34.44
CA LEU A 3 -18.71 -1.84 33.31
C LEU A 3 -17.99 -2.61 32.15
N PHE A 4 -17.53 -3.83 32.38
CA PHE A 4 -16.85 -4.64 31.36
C PHE A 4 -17.81 -5.35 30.39
N ASN A 5 -19.04 -5.64 30.79
CA ASN A 5 -20.00 -6.36 29.94
C ASN A 5 -20.64 -5.49 28.82
N THR A 6 -20.68 -4.18 28.98
CA THR A 6 -21.19 -3.26 27.94
C THR A 6 -20.20 -3.07 26.79
N HIS A 7 -18.89 -3.17 27.07
CA HIS A 7 -17.86 -3.08 26.02
C HIS A 7 -17.79 -4.31 25.11
N VAL A 8 -18.04 -5.51 25.65
CA VAL A 8 -18.04 -6.76 24.87
C VAL A 8 -19.22 -6.81 23.88
N ALA A 9 -20.38 -6.34 24.26
CA ALA A 9 -21.53 -6.22 23.35
C ALA A 9 -21.27 -5.22 22.22
N SER A 10 -20.62 -4.08 22.50
CA SER A 10 -20.20 -3.11 21.49
C SER A 10 -19.13 -3.66 20.55
N ILE A 11 -18.20 -4.48 21.03
CA ILE A 11 -17.18 -5.12 20.19
C ILE A 11 -17.82 -6.14 19.24
N ILE A 12 -18.80 -6.91 19.68
CA ILE A 12 -19.53 -7.87 18.82
C ILE A 12 -20.36 -7.10 17.76
N VAL A 13 -20.97 -5.98 18.10
CA VAL A 13 -21.71 -5.13 17.16
C VAL A 13 -20.76 -4.47 16.16
N CYS A 14 -19.57 -3.99 16.57
CA CYS A 14 -18.53 -3.47 15.66
C CYS A 14 -17.88 -4.54 14.78
N LEU A 15 -17.90 -5.81 15.19
CA LEU A 15 -17.41 -6.92 14.37
C LEU A 15 -18.38 -7.31 13.24
N ILE A 16 -19.67 -6.96 13.37
CA ILE A 16 -20.74 -7.41 12.46
C ILE A 16 -21.20 -6.31 11.48
N HIS A 17 -20.97 -5.04 11.80
CA HIS A 17 -21.37 -3.92 10.92
C HIS A 17 -20.14 -3.24 10.32
N PRO A 18 -20.11 -2.97 9.00
CA PRO A 18 -19.13 -2.09 8.41
C PRO A 18 -19.25 -0.71 9.08
N ILE A 19 -18.11 -0.13 9.44
CA ILE A 19 -18.05 1.23 9.98
C ILE A 19 -18.44 2.16 8.83
N HIS A 20 -19.67 2.68 8.85
CA HIS A 20 -20.07 3.75 7.96
C HIS A 20 -19.21 4.99 8.26
N LEU A 21 -18.18 5.21 7.47
CA LEU A 21 -17.54 6.51 7.36
C LEU A 21 -18.55 7.47 6.74
N LEU A 22 -19.00 8.46 7.52
CA LEU A 22 -19.88 9.54 7.08
C LEU A 22 -19.22 10.33 5.94
N THR A 23 -19.55 9.98 4.72
CA THR A 23 -19.37 10.86 3.57
C THR A 23 -20.75 11.37 3.17
N THR A 24 -21.14 12.50 3.73
CA THR A 24 -22.30 13.26 3.25
C THR A 24 -21.91 14.03 1.98
N TYR A 25 -22.32 13.53 0.83
CA TYR A 25 -22.45 14.32 -0.39
C TYR A 25 -23.91 14.31 -0.83
N PRO A 26 -24.48 15.45 -1.28
CA PRO A 26 -25.85 15.51 -1.74
C PRO A 26 -26.01 14.83 -3.10
N GLN A 27 -26.97 13.92 -3.18
CA GLN A 27 -27.37 13.23 -4.41
C GLN A 27 -28.48 14.04 -5.12
N PRO A 28 -28.48 14.09 -6.45
CA PRO A 28 -29.63 14.62 -7.20
C PRO A 28 -30.71 13.53 -7.35
N THR A 29 -31.91 13.94 -7.10
CA THR A 29 -33.16 13.14 -7.22
C THR A 29 -33.47 12.79 -8.66
N HIS A 30 -33.68 11.52 -8.99
CA HIS A 30 -34.43 11.09 -10.17
C HIS A 30 -35.39 9.94 -9.90
N SER A 31 -36.53 10.02 -10.55
CA SER A 31 -37.79 9.32 -10.38
C SER A 31 -37.79 7.85 -10.75
N THR A 32 -38.62 7.10 -10.04
CA THR A 32 -38.95 5.68 -10.17
C THR A 32 -39.73 5.31 -11.43
N LYS A 33 -39.32 4.21 -12.12
CA LYS A 33 -40.20 3.39 -12.95
C LYS A 33 -39.93 1.90 -12.67
N GLN A 34 -40.99 1.13 -12.42
CA GLN A 34 -40.97 -0.31 -12.14
C GLN A 34 -40.70 -1.13 -13.42
N PRO A 35 -40.00 -2.29 -13.34
CA PRO A 35 -39.87 -3.23 -14.46
C PRO A 35 -40.93 -4.34 -14.44
N PRO A 36 -41.19 -5.01 -15.59
CA PRO A 36 -42.29 -5.97 -15.78
C PRO A 36 -41.97 -7.37 -15.27
N LYS A 37 -43.06 -8.14 -15.01
CA LYS A 37 -43.09 -9.50 -14.45
C LYS A 37 -42.57 -10.55 -15.46
N THR A 38 -41.70 -11.44 -14.98
CA THR A 38 -41.23 -12.62 -15.73
C THR A 38 -42.00 -13.89 -15.31
N GLN A 39 -42.36 -14.72 -16.30
CA GLN A 39 -43.04 -16.00 -16.10
C GLN A 39 -42.06 -17.09 -15.62
N THR A 40 -42.51 -17.93 -14.70
CA THR A 40 -41.75 -19.04 -14.10
C THR A 40 -42.09 -20.38 -14.80
N MET A 41 -41.07 -21.10 -15.27
CA MET A 41 -41.15 -22.50 -15.65
C MET A 41 -40.97 -23.42 -14.44
N THR A 42 -41.85 -24.41 -14.28
CA THR A 42 -41.85 -25.39 -13.17
C THR A 42 -41.08 -26.66 -13.55
N ILE A 43 -40.11 -27.08 -12.71
CA ILE A 43 -39.35 -28.34 -12.80
C ILE A 43 -39.80 -29.31 -11.68
N PRO A 44 -39.90 -30.64 -11.91
CA PRO A 44 -40.49 -31.60 -10.96
C PRO A 44 -39.73 -31.76 -9.64
N GLN A 45 -40.46 -31.90 -8.55
CA GLN A 45 -40.04 -31.81 -7.16
C GLN A 45 -39.02 -32.86 -6.65
N GLN A 46 -38.96 -34.05 -7.20
CA GLN A 46 -38.07 -35.14 -6.71
C GLN A 46 -36.58 -35.01 -7.12
N ARG A 47 -36.27 -34.32 -8.22
CA ARG A 47 -34.87 -34.00 -8.55
C ARG A 47 -34.30 -32.81 -7.80
N ARG A 48 -35.16 -31.96 -7.22
CA ARG A 48 -34.74 -30.79 -6.40
C ARG A 48 -34.17 -31.19 -5.04
N THR A 49 -34.67 -32.25 -4.41
CA THR A 49 -34.26 -32.61 -3.03
C THR A 49 -32.83 -33.22 -2.97
N LEU A 50 -32.45 -34.03 -3.96
CA LEU A 50 -31.10 -34.63 -4.02
C LEU A 50 -30.04 -33.57 -4.43
N ALA A 51 -30.36 -32.70 -5.39
CA ALA A 51 -29.47 -31.61 -5.82
C ALA A 51 -29.27 -30.58 -4.71
N CYS A 52 -30.33 -30.25 -3.98
CA CYS A 52 -30.23 -29.33 -2.82
C CYS A 52 -29.44 -29.93 -1.66
N ALA A 53 -29.55 -31.24 -1.40
CA ALA A 53 -28.79 -31.92 -0.36
C ALA A 53 -27.28 -32.03 -0.71
N LEU A 54 -26.96 -32.35 -1.97
CA LEU A 54 -25.56 -32.35 -2.45
C LEU A 54 -24.94 -30.96 -2.49
N VAL A 55 -25.69 -29.94 -2.93
CA VAL A 55 -25.26 -28.55 -2.93
C VAL A 55 -25.08 -28.05 -1.47
N ALA A 56 -25.99 -28.39 -0.56
CA ALA A 56 -25.88 -28.05 0.85
C ALA A 56 -24.70 -28.76 1.53
N LEU A 57 -24.42 -30.03 1.17
CA LEU A 57 -23.28 -30.78 1.69
C LEU A 57 -21.95 -30.22 1.14
N CYS A 58 -21.88 -29.88 -0.15
CA CYS A 58 -20.73 -29.22 -0.76
C CYS A 58 -20.53 -27.82 -0.21
N MET A 59 -21.61 -27.03 0.03
CA MET A 59 -21.49 -25.72 0.66
C MET A 59 -21.01 -25.81 2.11
N ASN A 60 -21.41 -26.80 2.88
CA ASN A 60 -20.99 -26.96 4.28
C ASN A 60 -19.53 -27.43 4.45
N THR A 61 -18.92 -28.04 3.44
CA THR A 61 -17.53 -28.53 3.53
C THR A 61 -16.52 -27.70 2.75
N LEU A 62 -16.92 -27.12 1.62
CA LEU A 62 -16.03 -26.32 0.74
C LEU A 62 -15.92 -24.86 1.19
N ILE A 63 -17.02 -24.21 1.60
CA ILE A 63 -17.01 -22.81 2.02
C ILE A 63 -16.08 -22.56 3.22
N PRO A 64 -16.08 -23.36 4.31
CA PRO A 64 -15.16 -23.15 5.42
C PRO A 64 -13.68 -23.27 5.03
N LYS A 65 -13.34 -24.19 4.12
CA LYS A 65 -11.97 -24.39 3.65
C LYS A 65 -11.50 -23.20 2.81
N VAL A 66 -12.35 -22.70 1.94
CA VAL A 66 -12.07 -21.50 1.12
C VAL A 66 -11.88 -20.27 2.04
N LEU A 67 -12.74 -20.08 3.04
CA LEU A 67 -12.67 -18.91 3.92
C LEU A 67 -11.41 -18.89 4.79
N ALA A 68 -11.03 -20.03 5.35
CA ALA A 68 -9.81 -20.14 6.16
C ALA A 68 -8.54 -19.82 5.33
N GLN A 69 -8.59 -20.06 4.03
CA GLN A 69 -7.52 -19.73 3.09
C GLN A 69 -7.47 -18.25 2.68
N GLN A 70 -8.49 -17.43 3.02
CA GLN A 70 -8.57 -16.02 2.61
C GLN A 70 -8.03 -15.04 3.64
N VAL A 71 -7.61 -15.51 4.81
CA VAL A 71 -7.02 -14.65 5.86
C VAL A 71 -5.66 -14.12 5.43
N VAL A 72 -5.43 -12.82 5.63
CA VAL A 72 -4.14 -12.13 5.40
C VAL A 72 -3.77 -11.32 6.65
N PRO A 73 -2.56 -11.48 7.20
CA PRO A 73 -1.60 -12.54 6.90
C PRO A 73 -2.19 -13.93 7.15
N THR A 74 -1.81 -14.89 6.31
CA THR A 74 -2.19 -16.29 6.49
C THR A 74 -1.73 -16.78 7.86
N PRO A 75 -2.56 -17.41 8.70
CA PRO A 75 -2.07 -17.98 9.95
C PRO A 75 -0.99 -19.05 9.73
N VAL A 76 0.01 -19.10 10.63
CA VAL A 76 1.09 -20.09 10.56
C VAL A 76 0.53 -21.51 10.57
N GLU A 77 -0.45 -21.77 11.42
CA GLU A 77 -1.19 -23.04 11.45
C GLU A 77 -2.70 -22.76 11.53
N ILE A 78 -3.48 -23.41 10.68
CA ILE A 78 -4.94 -23.37 10.71
C ILE A 78 -5.53 -24.76 10.46
N THR A 79 -6.32 -25.26 11.40
CA THR A 79 -6.97 -26.57 11.32
C THR A 79 -8.48 -26.42 11.39
N LEU A 80 -9.17 -26.82 10.32
CA LEU A 80 -10.63 -26.83 10.26
C LEU A 80 -11.20 -28.04 11.01
N LYS A 81 -12.18 -27.79 11.89
CA LYS A 81 -12.88 -28.83 12.67
C LYS A 81 -14.22 -29.24 12.04
N GLY A 82 -14.56 -28.67 10.88
CA GLY A 82 -15.83 -28.91 10.17
C GLY A 82 -17.02 -28.17 10.81
N GLY A 83 -17.90 -27.63 9.94
CA GLY A 83 -19.07 -26.86 10.35
C GLY A 83 -18.79 -25.39 10.65
N ASN A 84 -19.87 -24.63 10.87
CA ASN A 84 -19.85 -23.19 11.15
C ASN A 84 -20.65 -22.88 12.42
N THR A 85 -20.39 -21.72 13.04
CA THR A 85 -21.13 -21.23 14.18
C THR A 85 -21.31 -19.71 14.12
N LYS A 86 -22.32 -19.18 14.79
CA LYS A 86 -22.35 -17.75 15.16
C LYS A 86 -21.67 -17.59 16.50
N VAL A 87 -20.63 -16.75 16.56
CA VAL A 87 -19.96 -16.42 17.83
C VAL A 87 -20.87 -15.53 18.67
N LYS A 88 -21.19 -15.98 19.89
CA LYS A 88 -21.99 -15.27 20.88
C LYS A 88 -21.14 -14.63 21.98
N SER A 89 -19.93 -15.18 22.21
CA SER A 89 -19.00 -14.67 23.21
C SER A 89 -17.55 -14.86 22.77
N ILE A 90 -16.69 -13.95 23.21
CA ILE A 90 -15.24 -14.02 23.02
C ILE A 90 -14.62 -14.13 24.42
N GLU A 91 -13.80 -15.15 24.61
CA GLU A 91 -13.01 -15.34 25.82
C GLU A 91 -11.58 -14.91 25.58
N GLN A 92 -11.10 -13.98 26.40
CA GLN A 92 -9.71 -13.53 26.40
C GLN A 92 -8.92 -14.24 27.49
N GLN A 93 -7.76 -14.80 27.12
CA GLN A 93 -6.81 -15.39 28.05
C GLN A 93 -5.41 -14.83 27.75
N ILE A 94 -4.88 -13.98 28.64
CA ILE A 94 -3.50 -13.47 28.51
C ILE A 94 -2.60 -14.30 29.40
N ASP A 95 -1.59 -14.93 28.80
CA ASP A 95 -0.58 -15.74 29.49
C ASP A 95 0.82 -15.41 28.94
N ALA A 96 1.59 -14.65 29.69
CA ALA A 96 2.96 -14.28 29.31
C ALA A 96 3.91 -15.49 29.20
N LYS A 97 3.54 -16.67 29.79
CA LYS A 97 4.29 -17.91 29.71
C LYS A 97 3.88 -18.80 28.54
N LEU A 98 2.91 -18.38 27.74
CA LEU A 98 2.49 -19.13 26.55
C LEU A 98 3.72 -19.43 25.67
N ASP A 99 3.89 -20.68 25.30
CA ASP A 99 5.02 -21.13 24.46
C ASP A 99 4.83 -20.74 22.99
N LEU A 100 4.89 -19.41 22.77
CA LEU A 100 4.84 -18.76 21.47
C LEU A 100 5.80 -17.56 21.49
N PRO A 101 6.26 -17.09 20.30
CA PRO A 101 6.98 -15.82 20.20
C PRO A 101 6.14 -14.65 20.73
N ASP A 102 6.76 -13.49 20.93
CA ASP A 102 6.03 -12.26 21.19
C ASP A 102 5.03 -11.99 20.07
N GLU A 103 3.89 -11.42 20.41
CA GLU A 103 2.73 -11.27 19.54
C GLU A 103 2.08 -12.60 19.07
N GLY A 104 2.50 -13.75 19.63
CA GLY A 104 1.89 -15.05 19.35
C GLY A 104 0.57 -15.30 20.09
N TYR A 105 -0.36 -15.99 19.42
CA TYR A 105 -1.67 -16.34 19.96
C TYR A 105 -2.18 -17.68 19.40
N THR A 106 -3.17 -18.25 20.09
CA THR A 106 -4.06 -19.27 19.53
C THR A 106 -5.49 -18.78 19.52
N LEU A 107 -6.27 -19.21 18.52
CA LEU A 107 -7.71 -18.92 18.40
C LEU A 107 -8.44 -20.25 18.21
N ASP A 108 -9.27 -20.60 19.17
CA ASP A 108 -10.19 -21.73 19.10
C ASP A 108 -11.62 -21.24 18.87
N ILE A 109 -12.21 -21.61 17.74
CA ILE A 109 -13.63 -21.36 17.48
C ILE A 109 -14.40 -22.66 17.69
N VAL A 110 -15.25 -22.65 18.71
CA VAL A 110 -16.14 -23.73 19.09
C VAL A 110 -17.60 -23.26 19.01
N LYS A 111 -18.57 -24.16 19.19
CA LYS A 111 -20.01 -23.81 19.08
C LYS A 111 -20.38 -22.63 19.98
N GLY A 112 -20.71 -21.50 19.35
CA GLY A 112 -21.15 -20.26 20.01
C GLY A 112 -20.04 -19.41 20.64
N LYS A 113 -18.76 -19.84 20.62
CA LYS A 113 -17.67 -19.19 21.37
C LYS A 113 -16.37 -19.12 20.57
N ALA A 114 -15.67 -17.99 20.69
CA ALA A 114 -14.27 -17.87 20.30
C ALA A 114 -13.41 -17.72 21.56
N ILE A 115 -12.29 -18.47 21.64
CA ILE A 115 -11.34 -18.44 22.75
C ILE A 115 -10.00 -18.00 22.18
N ILE A 116 -9.47 -16.87 22.63
CA ILE A 116 -8.17 -16.35 22.21
C ILE A 116 -7.23 -16.40 23.40
N ARG A 117 -6.18 -17.26 23.30
CA ARG A 117 -5.06 -17.30 24.23
C ARG A 117 -3.89 -16.56 23.60
N ALA A 118 -3.37 -15.57 24.29
CA ALA A 118 -2.37 -14.67 23.73
C ALA A 118 -1.28 -14.37 24.75
N LYS A 119 -0.05 -14.16 24.26
CA LYS A 119 1.10 -13.87 25.13
C LYS A 119 1.01 -12.48 25.78
N ASN A 120 0.38 -11.52 25.07
CA ASN A 120 0.17 -10.15 25.54
C ASN A 120 -1.07 -9.54 24.88
N GLN A 121 -1.40 -8.28 25.24
CA GLN A 121 -2.58 -7.59 24.74
C GLN A 121 -2.51 -7.39 23.20
N ARG A 122 -1.34 -7.12 22.63
CA ARG A 122 -1.19 -6.96 21.17
C ARG A 122 -1.49 -8.27 20.44
N ALA A 123 -0.97 -9.39 20.94
CA ALA A 123 -1.25 -10.71 20.39
C ALA A 123 -2.76 -11.06 20.45
N TYR A 124 -3.45 -10.66 21.54
CA TYR A 124 -4.90 -10.81 21.64
C TYR A 124 -5.63 -10.03 20.53
N ILE A 125 -5.20 -8.79 20.27
CA ILE A 125 -5.78 -7.97 19.17
C ILE A 125 -5.58 -8.68 17.82
N TRP A 126 -4.41 -9.29 17.58
CA TRP A 126 -4.18 -10.07 16.36
C TRP A 126 -5.12 -11.28 16.22
N GLY A 127 -5.41 -11.95 17.30
CA GLY A 127 -6.43 -12.99 17.34
C GLY A 127 -7.82 -12.48 16.98
N LEU A 128 -8.20 -11.30 17.47
CA LEU A 128 -9.45 -10.62 17.09
C LEU A 128 -9.48 -10.25 15.60
N GLN A 129 -8.38 -9.77 15.03
CA GLN A 129 -8.31 -9.45 13.59
C GLN A 129 -8.44 -10.71 12.73
N THR A 130 -7.86 -11.83 13.15
CA THR A 130 -8.07 -13.11 12.47
C THR A 130 -9.51 -13.58 12.58
N LEU A 131 -10.13 -13.50 13.77
CA LEU A 131 -11.55 -13.80 13.95
C LEU A 131 -12.42 -12.94 13.02
N LYS A 132 -12.16 -11.64 12.94
CA LYS A 132 -12.88 -10.70 12.07
C LYS A 132 -12.80 -11.10 10.59
N GLN A 133 -11.62 -11.50 10.11
CA GLN A 133 -11.43 -11.95 8.73
C GLN A 133 -12.11 -13.30 8.42
N LEU A 134 -12.36 -14.13 9.45
CA LEU A 134 -13.07 -15.40 9.31
C LEU A 134 -14.60 -15.27 9.32
N VAL A 135 -15.15 -14.09 9.60
CA VAL A 135 -16.60 -13.86 9.57
C VAL A 135 -17.11 -13.87 8.13
N THR A 136 -18.07 -14.74 7.86
CA THR A 136 -18.76 -14.78 6.56
C THR A 136 -19.78 -13.64 6.42
N PRO A 137 -20.22 -13.30 5.18
CA PRO A 137 -21.26 -12.29 4.97
C PRO A 137 -22.59 -12.57 5.71
N ASN A 138 -22.88 -13.82 6.06
CA ASN A 138 -24.06 -14.19 6.86
C ASN A 138 -23.82 -14.22 8.37
N GLY A 139 -22.65 -13.72 8.82
CA GLY A 139 -22.28 -13.58 10.24
C GLY A 139 -21.91 -14.89 10.94
N THR A 140 -21.59 -15.96 10.18
CA THR A 140 -21.05 -17.20 10.75
C THR A 140 -19.53 -17.26 10.60
N VAL A 141 -18.87 -18.10 11.39
CA VAL A 141 -17.45 -18.40 11.31
C VAL A 141 -17.23 -19.92 11.29
N PRO A 142 -16.19 -20.41 10.58
CA PRO A 142 -15.87 -21.83 10.62
C PRO A 142 -15.38 -22.25 12.00
N LEU A 143 -15.66 -23.50 12.40
CA LEU A 143 -15.04 -24.11 13.58
C LEU A 143 -13.58 -24.41 13.24
N VAL A 144 -12.65 -23.73 13.90
CA VAL A 144 -11.20 -23.84 13.60
C VAL A 144 -10.35 -23.82 14.87
N HIS A 145 -9.15 -24.34 14.75
CA HIS A 145 -8.02 -24.02 15.62
C HIS A 145 -6.97 -23.28 14.81
N VAL A 146 -6.51 -22.14 15.31
CA VAL A 146 -5.44 -21.31 14.74
C VAL A 146 -4.31 -21.20 15.76
N LYS A 147 -3.06 -21.32 15.28
CA LYS A 147 -1.84 -20.93 16.00
C LYS A 147 -1.06 -19.99 15.10
N ASP A 148 -0.67 -18.83 15.63
CA ASP A 148 -0.17 -17.76 14.78
C ASP A 148 0.79 -16.82 15.52
N TYR A 149 1.80 -16.32 14.79
CA TYR A 149 2.82 -15.40 15.29
C TYR A 149 3.64 -14.81 14.12
N PRO A 150 4.20 -13.58 14.25
CA PRO A 150 4.98 -12.95 13.20
C PRO A 150 6.43 -13.44 13.13
N ALA A 151 7.00 -13.43 11.93
CA ALA A 151 8.44 -13.64 11.71
C ALA A 151 9.29 -12.40 12.01
N PHE A 152 8.72 -11.20 11.90
CA PHE A 152 9.41 -9.94 12.15
C PHE A 152 8.65 -9.09 13.19
N PRO A 153 9.35 -8.52 14.21
CA PRO A 153 8.73 -7.71 15.26
C PRO A 153 8.28 -6.33 14.78
N ILE A 154 8.91 -5.72 13.76
CA ILE A 154 8.51 -4.43 13.20
C ILE A 154 7.88 -4.63 11.83
N ARG A 155 6.62 -4.25 11.71
CA ARG A 155 5.83 -4.24 10.49
C ARG A 155 5.11 -2.91 10.44
N GLY A 156 5.68 -1.94 9.71
CA GLY A 156 5.27 -0.55 9.79
C GLY A 156 4.67 0.00 8.49
N PHE A 157 3.98 1.11 8.66
CA PHE A 157 3.55 1.98 7.57
C PHE A 157 3.86 3.43 7.93
N MET A 158 4.54 4.14 7.03
CA MET A 158 4.87 5.54 7.15
C MET A 158 4.00 6.38 6.22
N VAL A 159 3.54 7.53 6.69
CA VAL A 159 2.89 8.55 5.88
C VAL A 159 3.52 9.92 6.10
N ASP A 160 3.79 10.60 4.99
CA ASP A 160 4.33 11.95 4.97
C ASP A 160 3.20 12.97 5.13
N THR A 161 3.08 13.53 6.33
CA THR A 161 2.15 14.63 6.64
C THR A 161 2.82 16.00 6.64
N GLY A 162 4.15 16.03 6.58
CA GLY A 162 4.94 17.25 6.43
C GLY A 162 4.66 17.95 5.12
N ARG A 163 4.72 17.19 4.01
CA ARG A 163 4.47 17.71 2.65
C ARG A 163 3.00 17.92 2.32
N ASN A 164 2.10 17.05 2.78
CA ASN A 164 0.65 17.19 2.65
C ASN A 164 -0.02 16.91 3.98
N PHE A 165 -0.62 17.93 4.61
CA PHE A 165 -1.32 17.76 5.88
C PHE A 165 -2.53 16.84 5.72
N ILE A 166 -2.60 15.80 6.54
CA ILE A 166 -3.72 14.84 6.57
C ILE A 166 -4.47 15.03 7.90
N PRO A 167 -5.79 15.28 7.90
CA PRO A 167 -6.55 15.37 9.14
C PRO A 167 -6.36 14.13 10.03
N TYR A 168 -6.21 14.31 11.34
CA TYR A 168 -5.95 13.21 12.28
C TYR A 168 -7.06 12.15 12.28
N THR A 169 -8.29 12.56 11.98
CA THR A 169 -9.43 11.63 11.83
C THR A 169 -9.23 10.68 10.62
N GLN A 170 -8.60 11.15 9.57
CA GLN A 170 -8.24 10.32 8.41
C GLN A 170 -7.05 9.40 8.75
N LEU A 171 -6.09 9.83 9.57
CA LEU A 171 -5.01 8.97 10.07
C LEU A 171 -5.56 7.79 10.87
N ASN A 172 -6.61 7.98 11.65
CA ASN A 172 -7.27 6.91 12.40
C ASN A 172 -7.83 5.81 11.46
N ALA A 173 -8.37 6.17 10.30
CA ALA A 173 -8.80 5.19 9.30
C ALA A 173 -7.63 4.35 8.77
N TYR A 174 -6.46 4.96 8.58
CA TYR A 174 -5.24 4.27 8.20
C TYR A 174 -4.77 3.28 9.27
N ILE A 175 -4.70 3.74 10.51
CA ILE A 175 -4.30 2.93 11.67
C ILE A 175 -5.23 1.72 11.85
N ASN A 176 -6.53 1.90 11.62
CA ASN A 176 -7.48 0.80 11.65
C ASN A 176 -7.20 -0.25 10.57
N LEU A 177 -6.88 0.20 9.34
CA LEU A 177 -6.49 -0.69 8.24
C LEU A 177 -5.18 -1.44 8.55
N LEU A 178 -4.19 -0.78 9.15
CA LEU A 178 -2.95 -1.40 9.60
C LEU A 178 -3.23 -2.54 10.59
N SER A 179 -4.01 -2.26 11.62
CA SER A 179 -4.41 -3.25 12.64
C SER A 179 -5.08 -4.46 12.03
N LEU A 180 -6.00 -4.26 11.07
CA LEU A 180 -6.74 -5.33 10.41
C LEU A 180 -5.82 -6.38 9.78
N PHE A 181 -4.66 -5.95 9.27
CA PHE A 181 -3.65 -6.80 8.66
C PHE A 181 -2.40 -7.00 9.55
N LYS A 182 -2.53 -6.79 10.86
CA LYS A 182 -1.49 -7.04 11.88
C LYS A 182 -0.19 -6.27 11.65
N VAL A 183 -0.28 -5.11 11.00
CA VAL A 183 0.81 -4.13 10.90
C VAL A 183 0.83 -3.33 12.20
N ASN A 184 1.98 -3.30 12.90
CA ASN A 184 2.05 -2.89 14.30
C ASN A 184 2.76 -1.56 14.56
N VAL A 185 3.21 -0.88 13.51
CA VAL A 185 3.87 0.42 13.61
C VAL A 185 3.24 1.42 12.63
N PHE A 186 2.87 2.58 13.14
CA PHE A 186 2.54 3.78 12.38
C PHE A 186 3.69 4.77 12.51
N HIS A 187 4.49 4.93 11.46
CA HIS A 187 5.57 5.90 11.38
C HIS A 187 5.01 7.21 10.83
N TRP A 188 5.03 8.24 11.64
CA TRP A 188 4.38 9.53 11.36
C TRP A 188 5.41 10.60 11.04
N HIS A 189 5.65 10.85 9.74
CA HIS A 189 6.56 11.90 9.26
C HIS A 189 5.88 13.27 9.39
N LEU A 190 6.23 14.00 10.46
CA LEU A 190 5.52 15.19 10.94
C LEU A 190 6.09 16.50 10.42
N THR A 191 7.33 16.51 9.93
CA THR A 191 8.01 17.72 9.45
C THR A 191 8.70 17.48 8.13
N ASP A 192 8.59 18.43 7.21
CA ASP A 192 9.32 18.45 5.95
C ASP A 192 9.35 19.87 5.36
N ASN A 193 10.11 20.12 4.31
CA ASN A 193 10.32 21.44 3.69
C ASN A 193 9.11 22.39 3.69
N PRO A 194 7.86 21.96 3.43
CA PRO A 194 6.72 22.85 3.48
C PRO A 194 6.39 23.39 4.86
N ALA A 195 6.51 22.55 5.94
CA ALA A 195 6.02 22.95 7.24
C ALA A 195 6.46 22.05 8.40
N TRP A 196 6.47 22.64 9.58
CA TRP A 196 6.46 21.97 10.87
C TRP A 196 5.00 21.68 11.26
N ARG A 197 4.62 20.40 11.37
CA ARG A 197 3.21 19.99 11.58
C ARG A 197 2.91 19.65 13.05
N ILE A 198 3.74 20.00 13.99
CA ILE A 198 3.55 19.78 15.42
C ILE A 198 3.26 21.13 16.09
N GLU A 199 2.30 21.18 17.01
CA GLU A 199 2.14 22.35 17.87
C GLU A 199 3.49 22.71 18.52
N CYS A 200 3.88 23.97 18.47
CA CYS A 200 5.11 24.43 19.11
C CYS A 200 4.80 25.65 19.98
N LYS A 201 4.82 25.45 21.30
CA LYS A 201 4.50 26.49 22.29
C LYS A 201 5.72 27.37 22.59
N VAL A 202 6.92 26.75 22.57
CA VAL A 202 8.17 27.48 22.82
C VAL A 202 8.58 28.41 21.68
N TYR A 203 8.21 28.02 20.43
CA TYR A 203 8.42 28.82 19.23
C TYR A 203 7.16 28.81 18.33
N PRO A 204 6.07 29.52 18.71
CA PRO A 204 4.81 29.50 17.97
C PRO A 204 4.94 29.91 16.50
N GLN A 205 5.98 30.69 16.15
CA GLN A 205 6.27 31.10 14.79
C GLN A 205 6.57 29.92 13.84
N LEU A 206 6.93 28.73 14.32
CA LEU A 206 7.04 27.52 13.49
C LEU A 206 5.70 27.08 12.90
N ASN A 207 4.61 27.44 13.55
CA ASN A 207 3.24 27.15 13.07
C ASN A 207 2.64 28.31 12.27
N ASP A 208 3.33 29.47 12.16
CA ASP A 208 2.84 30.63 11.42
C ASP A 208 2.85 30.37 9.91
N PRO A 209 1.69 30.52 9.22
CA PRO A 209 1.57 30.26 7.78
C PRO A 209 2.50 31.11 6.91
N GLN A 210 2.95 32.28 7.37
CA GLN A 210 3.83 33.15 6.60
C GLN A 210 5.20 32.54 6.27
N TYR A 211 5.70 31.63 7.13
CA TYR A 211 7.00 30.96 6.95
C TYR A 211 6.87 29.60 6.24
N GLN A 212 5.65 29.13 6.07
CA GLN A 212 5.38 27.86 5.42
C GLN A 212 5.25 28.00 3.90
N ARG A 213 5.34 26.88 3.18
CA ARG A 213 5.25 26.86 1.74
C ARG A 213 3.80 27.08 1.26
N LYS A 214 3.57 28.11 0.43
CA LYS A 214 2.25 28.41 -0.13
C LYS A 214 1.69 27.22 -0.93
N GLY A 215 0.38 26.96 -0.77
CA GLY A 215 -0.33 25.89 -1.44
C GLY A 215 -0.10 24.51 -0.80
N ARG A 216 0.61 24.43 0.31
CA ARG A 216 0.91 23.20 1.04
C ARG A 216 0.31 23.18 2.44
N ASP A 217 -1.00 23.50 2.56
CA ASP A 217 -1.73 23.44 3.82
C ASP A 217 -1.13 24.36 4.91
N GLU A 218 -0.85 25.62 4.58
CA GLU A 218 -0.24 26.59 5.47
C GLU A 218 -1.06 26.79 6.76
N GLY A 219 -0.38 26.89 7.89
CA GLY A 219 -0.98 27.06 9.21
C GLY A 219 -1.66 25.81 9.78
N LYS A 220 -1.66 24.68 9.04
CA LYS A 220 -2.19 23.43 9.57
C LYS A 220 -1.09 22.65 10.30
N PHE A 221 -1.41 22.24 11.51
CA PHE A 221 -0.56 21.40 12.36
C PHE A 221 -1.42 20.56 13.30
N TYR A 222 -0.82 19.58 13.96
CA TYR A 222 -1.49 18.76 14.98
C TYR A 222 -1.19 19.35 16.36
N THR A 223 -2.26 19.61 17.15
CA THR A 223 -2.09 19.95 18.55
C THR A 223 -1.58 18.74 19.34
N TYR A 224 -0.91 18.97 20.46
CA TYR A 224 -0.49 17.86 21.32
C TYR A 224 -1.64 16.99 21.80
N ASN A 225 -2.83 17.57 21.97
CA ASN A 225 -4.04 16.79 22.27
C ASN A 225 -4.39 15.83 21.12
N GLN A 226 -4.37 16.30 19.86
CA GLN A 226 -4.63 15.46 18.70
C GLN A 226 -3.58 14.36 18.54
N ILE A 227 -2.30 14.67 18.79
CA ILE A 227 -1.22 13.69 18.75
C ILE A 227 -1.47 12.60 19.81
N ARG A 228 -1.81 12.97 21.05
CA ARG A 228 -2.16 12.01 22.11
C ARG A 228 -3.39 11.17 21.75
N GLU A 229 -4.42 11.76 21.13
CA GLU A 229 -5.61 11.03 20.67
C GLU A 229 -5.24 9.97 19.61
N VAL A 230 -4.41 10.30 18.63
CA VAL A 230 -3.93 9.35 17.61
C VAL A 230 -3.14 8.21 18.25
N ILE A 231 -2.23 8.53 19.16
CA ILE A 231 -1.42 7.53 19.87
C ILE A 231 -2.29 6.60 20.72
N ALA A 232 -3.22 7.16 21.49
CA ALA A 232 -4.13 6.39 22.33
C ALA A 232 -5.01 5.47 21.48
N TYR A 233 -5.55 5.99 20.37
CA TYR A 233 -6.35 5.19 19.43
C TYR A 233 -5.52 4.05 18.82
N ALA A 234 -4.32 4.33 18.31
CA ALA A 234 -3.42 3.33 17.75
C ALA A 234 -3.11 2.21 18.76
N LYS A 235 -2.87 2.55 20.02
CA LYS A 235 -2.59 1.61 21.11
C LYS A 235 -3.76 0.64 21.34
N THR A 236 -5.03 1.12 21.25
CA THR A 236 -6.21 0.24 21.36
C THR A 236 -6.28 -0.79 20.23
N LEU A 237 -5.64 -0.52 19.11
CA LEU A 237 -5.57 -1.35 17.92
C LEU A 237 -4.27 -2.17 17.81
N GLY A 238 -3.42 -2.17 18.83
CA GLY A 238 -2.15 -2.89 18.84
C GLY A 238 -1.04 -2.22 18.01
N VAL A 239 -1.25 -0.98 17.56
CA VAL A 239 -0.30 -0.22 16.72
C VAL A 239 0.47 0.77 17.60
N SER A 240 1.80 0.76 17.49
CA SER A 240 2.68 1.76 18.09
C SER A 240 2.92 2.92 17.13
N VAL A 241 3.01 4.15 17.65
CA VAL A 241 3.35 5.32 16.83
C VAL A 241 4.83 5.62 16.98
N ILE A 242 5.55 5.80 15.87
CA ILE A 242 6.90 6.35 15.80
C ILE A 242 6.80 7.73 15.16
N PRO A 243 6.83 8.81 15.93
CA PRO A 243 6.86 10.16 15.38
C PRO A 243 8.22 10.44 14.76
N GLU A 244 8.23 11.18 13.64
CA GLU A 244 9.44 11.66 12.99
C GLU A 244 9.47 13.18 12.96
N ILE A 245 10.59 13.74 13.43
CA ILE A 245 10.98 15.13 13.27
C ILE A 245 12.25 15.13 12.44
N ASP A 246 12.13 15.39 11.15
CA ASP A 246 13.25 15.32 10.22
C ASP A 246 14.19 16.52 10.42
N MET A 247 15.48 16.25 10.63
CA MET A 247 16.50 17.22 10.93
C MET A 247 17.91 16.75 10.57
N PRO A 248 18.80 17.62 10.12
CA PRO A 248 18.60 19.03 9.81
C PRO A 248 18.16 19.28 8.36
N GLY A 249 18.01 18.20 7.56
CA GLY A 249 17.49 18.23 6.20
C GLY A 249 15.99 18.54 6.16
N HIS A 250 15.45 18.72 4.95
CA HIS A 250 14.00 18.89 4.75
C HIS A 250 13.35 19.97 5.63
N SER A 251 14.06 21.08 5.91
CA SER A 251 13.72 22.05 6.94
C SER A 251 13.61 23.50 6.46
N GLN A 252 13.27 23.74 5.17
CA GLN A 252 13.20 25.11 4.63
C GLN A 252 12.26 26.05 5.40
N TYR A 253 11.20 25.53 6.02
CA TYR A 253 10.33 26.31 6.92
C TYR A 253 11.11 26.88 8.11
N PHE A 254 12.06 26.12 8.66
CA PHE A 254 12.87 26.53 9.81
C PHE A 254 13.80 27.69 9.44
N ASP A 255 14.50 27.56 8.30
CA ASP A 255 15.39 28.61 7.79
C ASP A 255 14.63 29.93 7.54
N LYS A 256 13.40 29.82 7.00
CA LYS A 256 12.53 30.99 6.79
C LYS A 256 12.06 31.62 8.09
N THR A 257 11.77 30.80 9.12
CA THR A 257 11.27 31.26 10.41
C THR A 257 12.34 32.01 11.20
N PHE A 258 13.57 31.50 11.20
CA PHE A 258 14.64 31.99 12.11
C PHE A 258 15.77 32.75 11.42
N GLY A 259 15.88 32.62 10.08
CA GLY A 259 17.01 33.22 9.33
C GLY A 259 18.33 32.44 9.44
N PHE A 260 18.29 31.22 10.00
CA PHE A 260 19.45 30.34 10.13
C PHE A 260 18.98 28.86 10.14
N GLY A 261 19.86 27.95 9.72
CA GLY A 261 19.56 26.53 9.64
C GLY A 261 19.68 25.78 10.97
N MET A 262 19.05 24.61 11.05
CA MET A 262 19.03 23.74 12.25
C MET A 262 20.42 23.31 12.73
N ALA A 263 21.39 23.12 11.82
CA ALA A 263 22.75 22.66 12.16
C ALA A 263 23.64 23.75 12.75
N THR A 264 23.23 25.04 12.77
CA THR A 264 23.97 26.13 13.43
C THR A 264 23.84 26.04 14.94
N GLU A 265 24.74 26.70 15.68
CA GLU A 265 24.65 26.73 17.15
C GLU A 265 23.32 27.32 17.66
N LYS A 266 22.80 28.37 16.99
CA LYS A 266 21.46 28.93 17.27
C LYS A 266 20.35 27.95 16.92
N GLY A 267 20.50 27.27 15.80
CA GLY A 267 19.53 26.24 15.36
C GLY A 267 19.46 25.07 16.32
N LYS A 268 20.59 24.59 16.83
CA LYS A 268 20.64 23.52 17.84
C LYS A 268 19.98 23.96 19.17
N GLN A 269 20.09 25.23 19.59
CA GLN A 269 19.38 25.75 20.78
C GLN A 269 17.85 25.73 20.56
N VAL A 270 17.37 26.14 19.40
CA VAL A 270 15.95 26.10 19.07
C VAL A 270 15.45 24.63 18.99
N LEU A 271 16.18 23.76 18.30
CA LEU A 271 15.82 22.33 18.21
C LEU A 271 15.77 21.66 19.57
N LYS A 272 16.75 21.96 20.46
CA LYS A 272 16.75 21.44 21.83
C LYS A 272 15.44 21.77 22.53
N ALA A 273 15.04 23.04 22.51
CA ALA A 273 13.81 23.48 23.17
C ALA A 273 12.56 22.83 22.57
N CYS A 274 12.49 22.69 21.23
CA CYS A 274 11.39 22.00 20.55
C CYS A 274 11.33 20.51 20.90
N LEU A 275 12.47 19.81 20.93
CA LEU A 275 12.53 18.40 21.28
C LEU A 275 12.19 18.16 22.76
N GLU A 276 12.69 18.99 23.66
CA GLU A 276 12.35 18.93 25.08
C GLU A 276 10.86 19.20 25.32
N GLU A 277 10.25 20.18 24.62
CA GLU A 277 8.80 20.38 24.64
C GLU A 277 8.06 19.14 24.18
N PHE A 278 8.42 18.58 23.01
CA PHE A 278 7.78 17.38 22.48
C PHE A 278 7.86 16.20 23.45
N PHE A 279 9.03 15.97 24.06
CA PHE A 279 9.23 14.86 24.99
C PHE A 279 8.53 15.07 26.34
N ASN A 280 8.28 16.31 26.74
CA ASN A 280 7.48 16.62 27.93
C ASN A 280 5.97 16.45 27.67
N GLU A 281 5.50 16.78 26.46
CA GLU A 281 4.08 16.66 26.08
C GLU A 281 3.67 15.23 25.73
N ILE A 282 4.58 14.45 25.14
CA ILE A 282 4.34 13.06 24.72
C ILE A 282 5.19 12.12 25.58
N SER A 283 4.55 11.21 26.31
CA SER A 283 5.27 10.36 27.26
C SER A 283 6.14 9.30 26.54
N LYS A 284 7.25 8.89 27.20
CA LYS A 284 8.06 7.76 26.73
C LYS A 284 7.27 6.47 26.59
N ALA A 285 6.29 6.23 27.46
CA ALA A 285 5.46 5.03 27.45
C ALA A 285 4.54 4.97 26.23
N ASP A 286 4.23 6.12 25.63
CA ASP A 286 3.41 6.24 24.44
C ASP A 286 4.24 6.17 23.14
N CYS A 287 5.43 6.84 23.14
CA CYS A 287 6.36 6.84 22.02
C CYS A 287 7.79 6.54 22.47
N PRO A 288 8.17 5.28 22.67
CA PRO A 288 9.51 4.91 23.12
C PRO A 288 10.61 5.15 22.08
N ILE A 289 10.25 5.29 20.83
CA ILE A 289 11.15 5.54 19.69
C ILE A 289 10.80 6.89 19.09
N ILE A 290 11.82 7.70 18.77
CA ILE A 290 11.72 8.90 17.95
C ILE A 290 12.56 8.73 16.68
N HIS A 291 12.01 9.05 15.53
CA HIS A 291 12.76 9.12 14.28
C HIS A 291 13.23 10.56 14.05
N ILE A 292 14.51 10.76 13.79
CA ILE A 292 15.13 12.10 13.64
C ILE A 292 15.53 12.42 12.19
N GLY A 293 15.03 11.67 11.23
CA GLY A 293 15.32 11.88 9.80
C GLY A 293 16.77 11.68 9.45
N SER A 294 17.43 12.74 8.99
CA SER A 294 18.86 12.89 8.74
C SER A 294 19.38 12.51 7.35
N ASP A 295 18.50 12.28 6.40
CA ASP A 295 18.86 11.98 5.00
C ASP A 295 18.98 13.24 4.13
N GLU A 296 19.50 13.05 2.92
CA GLU A 296 19.59 14.01 1.81
C GLU A 296 20.19 15.37 2.15
N ILE A 297 21.08 15.45 3.15
CA ILE A 297 21.72 16.68 3.61
C ILE A 297 23.23 16.52 3.77
N HIS A 298 23.97 17.62 3.52
CA HIS A 298 25.38 17.76 3.82
C HIS A 298 25.59 18.95 4.73
N ILE A 299 26.28 18.75 5.85
CA ILE A 299 26.65 19.77 6.83
C ILE A 299 28.10 19.59 7.28
N ASP A 300 28.70 20.65 7.83
CA ASP A 300 30.14 20.64 8.19
C ASP A 300 30.49 19.61 9.27
N LYS A 301 29.61 19.39 10.25
CA LYS A 301 29.86 18.53 11.40
C LYS A 301 28.75 17.50 11.62
N PRO A 302 28.59 16.55 10.68
CA PRO A 302 27.44 15.64 10.69
C PRO A 302 27.37 14.76 11.94
N ALA A 303 28.50 14.21 12.40
CA ALA A 303 28.54 13.36 13.58
C ALA A 303 28.22 14.12 14.88
N GLU A 304 28.69 15.36 15.00
CA GLU A 304 28.40 16.22 16.18
C GLU A 304 26.91 16.57 16.24
N PHE A 305 26.29 16.85 15.09
CA PHE A 305 24.87 17.19 15.03
C PHE A 305 23.99 15.98 15.42
N ILE A 306 24.26 14.82 14.87
CA ILE A 306 23.51 13.61 15.20
C ILE A 306 23.69 13.23 16.66
N ALA A 307 24.93 13.25 17.17
CA ALA A 307 25.20 12.97 18.58
C ALA A 307 24.44 13.92 19.52
N PHE A 308 24.31 15.20 19.13
CA PHE A 308 23.52 16.19 19.87
C PHE A 308 22.04 15.80 19.92
N CYS A 309 21.44 15.39 18.79
CA CYS A 309 20.04 14.97 18.73
C CYS A 309 19.80 13.65 19.50
N GLU A 310 20.71 12.68 19.34
CA GLU A 310 20.67 11.41 20.09
C GLU A 310 20.77 11.62 21.60
N ASP A 311 21.64 12.52 22.07
CA ASP A 311 21.83 12.81 23.49
C ASP A 311 20.55 13.38 24.13
N ILE A 312 19.84 14.28 23.42
CA ILE A 312 18.58 14.82 23.91
C ILE A 312 17.52 13.69 24.01
N ALA A 313 17.36 12.88 22.96
CA ALA A 313 16.40 11.78 22.95
C ALA A 313 16.70 10.75 24.05
N GLN A 314 17.96 10.37 24.22
CA GLN A 314 18.40 9.40 25.22
C GLN A 314 18.24 9.93 26.66
N LYS A 315 18.45 11.22 26.94
CA LYS A 315 18.15 11.84 28.24
C LYS A 315 16.68 11.74 28.63
N HIS A 316 15.78 11.73 27.62
CA HIS A 316 14.36 11.47 27.80
C HIS A 316 14.03 9.95 27.71
N GLY A 317 15.05 9.08 27.67
CA GLY A 317 14.95 7.63 27.69
C GLY A 317 14.38 7.02 26.41
N ARG A 318 14.49 7.71 25.27
CA ARG A 318 13.97 7.21 23.99
C ARG A 318 15.06 6.57 23.15
N GLU A 319 14.67 5.56 22.37
CA GLU A 319 15.49 5.06 21.27
C GLU A 319 15.40 6.02 20.08
N VAL A 320 16.48 6.07 19.30
CA VAL A 320 16.54 6.88 18.09
C VAL A 320 16.50 5.99 16.87
N MET A 321 15.71 6.40 15.86
CA MET A 321 15.69 5.85 14.51
C MET A 321 16.14 6.92 13.52
N VAL A 322 16.85 6.53 12.47
CA VAL A 322 17.40 7.43 11.44
C VAL A 322 17.25 6.83 10.05
N TRP A 323 17.17 7.65 9.04
CA TRP A 323 17.29 7.17 7.64
C TRP A 323 18.71 6.70 7.34
N ALA A 324 18.83 5.61 6.58
CA ALA A 324 20.11 5.11 6.07
C ALA A 324 20.00 4.78 4.57
N PRO A 325 20.78 5.42 3.70
CA PRO A 325 21.85 6.38 3.99
C PRO A 325 21.34 7.73 4.56
N GLY A 326 22.11 8.30 5.46
CA GLY A 326 21.86 9.59 6.13
C GLY A 326 23.12 10.06 6.85
N LEU A 327 22.99 11.02 7.75
CA LEU A 327 24.10 11.46 8.60
C LEU A 327 24.57 10.32 9.53
N PRO A 328 25.86 10.30 9.95
CA PRO A 328 26.43 9.18 10.70
C PRO A 328 25.90 9.12 12.14
N ALA A 329 24.98 8.21 12.39
CA ALA A 329 24.39 7.95 13.70
C ALA A 329 25.24 6.96 14.53
N SER A 330 25.04 6.93 15.85
CA SER A 330 25.68 5.96 16.74
C SER A 330 25.17 4.54 16.48
N ALA A 331 25.96 3.53 16.82
CA ALA A 331 25.56 2.12 16.69
C ALA A 331 24.30 1.73 17.51
N LYS A 332 23.84 2.59 18.43
CA LYS A 332 22.61 2.39 19.20
C LYS A 332 21.36 2.74 18.41
N ALA A 333 21.46 3.63 17.41
CA ALA A 333 20.34 4.02 16.58
C ALA A 333 19.85 2.85 15.72
N ILE A 334 18.55 2.82 15.44
CA ILE A 334 17.95 1.92 14.47
C ILE A 334 18.03 2.57 13.10
N ALA A 335 18.60 1.90 12.11
CA ALA A 335 18.69 2.39 10.74
C ALA A 335 17.46 1.99 9.94
N GLN A 336 16.75 2.94 9.35
CA GLN A 336 15.70 2.69 8.37
C GLN A 336 16.30 2.75 6.96
N ILE A 337 16.44 1.58 6.32
CA ILE A 337 17.12 1.44 5.03
C ILE A 337 16.16 1.83 3.90
N TRP A 338 16.56 2.83 3.09
CA TRP A 338 15.70 3.35 2.03
C TRP A 338 16.29 3.32 0.62
N ARG A 339 17.57 2.90 0.46
CA ARG A 339 18.23 2.74 -0.85
C ARG A 339 18.76 1.34 -1.06
N GLU A 340 18.72 0.87 -2.32
CA GLU A 340 19.10 -0.49 -2.74
C GLU A 340 20.54 -0.86 -2.37
N ASN A 341 21.48 0.04 -2.65
CA ASN A 341 22.88 -0.17 -2.35
C ASN A 341 23.20 -0.36 -0.86
N GLN A 342 22.30 0.07 0.02
CA GLN A 342 22.43 -0.14 1.45
C GLN A 342 21.87 -1.49 1.90
N ALA A 343 20.84 -2.02 1.21
CA ALA A 343 20.29 -3.33 1.50
C ALA A 343 21.35 -4.44 1.31
N GLU A 344 22.23 -4.32 0.33
CA GLU A 344 23.36 -5.25 0.14
C GLU A 344 24.41 -5.09 1.26
N ALA A 345 24.71 -3.86 1.67
CA ALA A 345 25.70 -3.57 2.70
C ALA A 345 25.28 -4.09 4.10
N VAL A 346 23.99 -4.06 4.43
CA VAL A 346 23.51 -4.53 5.75
C VAL A 346 23.57 -6.04 5.93
N ASN A 347 23.64 -6.82 4.84
CA ASN A 347 23.83 -8.26 4.90
C ASN A 347 25.28 -8.67 5.27
N THR A 348 26.14 -7.69 5.49
CA THR A 348 27.51 -7.94 5.92
C THR A 348 27.61 -7.95 7.46
N ASN A 349 28.52 -8.77 8.02
CA ASN A 349 28.79 -8.76 9.46
C ASN A 349 29.36 -7.41 9.97
N ALA A 350 29.83 -6.56 9.07
CA ALA A 350 30.36 -5.24 9.38
C ALA A 350 29.26 -4.20 9.68
N TYR A 351 28.00 -4.44 9.30
CA TYR A 351 26.92 -3.49 9.60
C TYR A 351 26.61 -3.49 11.10
N VAL A 352 26.74 -2.32 11.73
CA VAL A 352 26.70 -2.20 13.20
C VAL A 352 25.32 -1.95 13.77
N HIS A 353 24.41 -1.36 12.97
CA HIS A 353 23.08 -0.98 13.44
C HIS A 353 22.09 -2.14 13.46
N ARG A 354 21.11 -2.05 14.36
CA ARG A 354 19.82 -2.70 14.12
C ARG A 354 19.10 -1.95 13.00
N TYR A 355 18.32 -2.63 12.19
CA TYR A 355 17.72 -1.98 11.03
C TYR A 355 16.33 -2.50 10.66
N VAL A 356 15.61 -1.66 9.93
CA VAL A 356 14.34 -1.96 9.27
C VAL A 356 14.46 -1.68 7.78
N ASP A 357 13.79 -2.50 6.98
CA ASP A 357 13.80 -2.45 5.52
C ASP A 357 12.64 -1.59 5.02
N SER A 358 12.94 -0.48 4.36
CA SER A 358 11.95 0.36 3.66
C SER A 358 12.24 0.48 2.17
N TYR A 359 13.36 -0.04 1.70
CA TYR A 359 13.78 0.11 0.31
C TYR A 359 12.73 -0.40 -0.68
N MET A 360 12.16 -1.59 -0.45
CA MET A 360 11.13 -2.17 -1.31
C MET A 360 9.74 -1.55 -1.10
N GLY A 361 9.57 -0.77 -0.06
CA GLY A 361 8.28 -0.26 0.40
C GLY A 361 7.91 1.17 -0.04
N TYR A 362 8.63 1.78 -0.98
CA TYR A 362 8.33 3.13 -1.46
C TYR A 362 7.18 3.13 -2.47
N LEU A 363 5.96 3.43 -2.01
CA LEU A 363 4.74 3.36 -2.83
C LEU A 363 4.69 4.42 -3.93
N ASN A 364 5.28 5.59 -3.71
CA ASN A 364 5.30 6.70 -4.66
C ASN A 364 6.23 6.46 -5.87
N LYS A 365 7.15 5.51 -5.80
CA LYS A 365 8.10 5.19 -6.89
C LYS A 365 7.63 4.06 -7.80
N GLY A 366 6.93 3.05 -7.25
CA GLY A 366 6.52 1.87 -7.98
C GLY A 366 5.13 1.99 -8.62
N ASN A 367 4.84 1.13 -9.59
CA ASN A 367 3.49 0.95 -10.10
C ASN A 367 2.68 0.11 -9.10
N PRO A 368 1.44 0.47 -8.74
CA PRO A 368 0.65 -0.25 -7.73
C PRO A 368 0.43 -1.74 -8.03
N PHE A 369 0.38 -2.14 -9.29
CA PHE A 369 0.20 -3.54 -9.67
C PHE A 369 1.49 -4.34 -9.52
N THR A 370 2.63 -3.80 -9.96
CA THR A 370 3.93 -4.48 -9.81
C THR A 370 4.41 -4.47 -8.36
N ASN A 371 3.99 -3.49 -7.53
CA ASN A 371 4.27 -3.48 -6.09
C ASN A 371 3.69 -4.71 -5.37
N VAL A 372 2.58 -5.29 -5.85
CA VAL A 372 2.03 -6.53 -5.27
C VAL A 372 3.03 -7.67 -5.41
N ASN A 373 3.58 -7.88 -6.61
CA ASN A 373 4.58 -8.92 -6.86
C ASN A 373 5.83 -8.69 -6.03
N LYS A 374 6.35 -7.46 -6.12
CA LYS A 374 7.55 -7.02 -5.46
C LYS A 374 7.51 -7.27 -3.96
N LEU A 375 6.42 -6.87 -3.29
CA LEU A 375 6.26 -7.03 -1.86
C LEU A 375 5.98 -8.48 -1.45
N LEU A 376 5.19 -9.23 -2.24
CA LEU A 376 4.88 -10.61 -1.93
C LEU A 376 6.10 -11.54 -2.03
N LEU A 377 6.95 -11.31 -3.03
CA LEU A 377 8.12 -12.17 -3.31
C LEU A 377 9.38 -11.71 -2.57
N HIS A 378 9.33 -10.56 -1.90
CA HIS A 378 10.45 -9.96 -1.20
C HIS A 378 11.03 -10.86 -0.09
N THR A 379 12.33 -10.74 0.14
CA THR A 379 13.01 -11.30 1.31
C THR A 379 13.34 -10.15 2.28
N PRO A 380 12.47 -9.89 3.28
CA PRO A 380 12.63 -8.74 4.17
C PRO A 380 14.02 -8.74 4.83
N CYS A 381 14.68 -7.60 4.86
CA CYS A 381 16.03 -7.46 5.41
C CYS A 381 17.09 -8.42 4.80
N GLY A 382 16.80 -9.10 3.71
CA GLY A 382 17.66 -10.14 3.12
C GLY A 382 17.77 -11.43 3.97
N VAL A 383 16.88 -11.64 4.95
CA VAL A 383 16.90 -12.80 5.86
C VAL A 383 15.54 -13.49 5.92
N ALA A 384 15.56 -14.79 6.28
CA ALA A 384 14.34 -15.58 6.35
C ALA A 384 13.39 -15.12 7.46
N LYS A 385 13.92 -14.66 8.59
CA LYS A 385 13.18 -14.14 9.76
C LYS A 385 14.05 -13.15 10.52
N ALA A 386 13.44 -12.40 11.43
CA ALA A 386 14.13 -11.47 12.30
C ALA A 386 15.28 -12.11 13.09
N ASN A 387 16.27 -11.30 13.39
CA ASN A 387 17.39 -11.59 14.27
C ASN A 387 17.73 -10.34 15.11
N ASP A 388 18.83 -10.36 15.84
CA ASP A 388 19.23 -9.25 16.72
C ASP A 388 19.43 -7.90 15.98
N LYS A 389 19.67 -7.94 14.66
CA LYS A 389 19.87 -6.74 13.83
C LYS A 389 18.70 -6.46 12.90
N ALA A 390 18.19 -7.46 12.20
CA ALA A 390 17.11 -7.36 11.22
C ALA A 390 15.76 -7.39 11.94
N LEU A 391 15.15 -6.20 12.13
CA LEU A 391 13.94 -6.04 12.95
C LEU A 391 12.64 -6.14 12.14
N GLY A 392 12.69 -5.92 10.82
CA GLY A 392 11.49 -5.92 9.98
C GLY A 392 11.48 -4.82 8.94
N GLY A 393 10.32 -4.23 8.65
CA GLY A 393 10.26 -3.18 7.65
C GLY A 393 9.11 -2.21 7.83
N ILE A 394 9.20 -1.11 7.07
CA ILE A 394 8.21 -0.03 7.05
C ILE A 394 7.88 0.32 5.60
N LEU A 395 6.62 0.14 5.23
CA LEU A 395 6.06 0.57 3.95
C LEU A 395 5.92 2.10 3.95
N CYS A 396 6.43 2.80 2.95
CA CYS A 396 6.49 4.27 2.95
C CYS A 396 5.59 4.89 1.88
N LEU A 397 4.75 5.84 2.30
CA LEU A 397 3.95 6.67 1.42
C LEU A 397 4.43 8.12 1.48
N TRP A 398 5.27 8.49 0.52
CA TRP A 398 5.74 9.85 0.36
C TRP A 398 4.78 10.67 -0.51
N ASN A 399 4.47 11.86 -0.02
CA ASN A 399 3.53 12.77 -0.67
C ASN A 399 4.28 13.95 -1.30
N ASP A 400 5.27 13.65 -2.16
CA ASP A 400 6.15 14.64 -2.78
C ASP A 400 5.38 15.71 -3.55
N VAL A 401 4.35 15.32 -4.29
CA VAL A 401 3.51 16.23 -5.07
C VAL A 401 2.27 16.64 -4.28
N ARG A 402 1.85 17.88 -4.43
CA ARG A 402 0.64 18.43 -3.81
C ARG A 402 -0.58 17.59 -4.13
N ALA A 403 -1.38 17.31 -3.13
CA ALA A 403 -2.68 16.69 -3.26
C ALA A 403 -3.75 17.57 -2.60
N ASP A 404 -4.66 18.12 -3.37
CA ASP A 404 -5.75 18.95 -2.83
C ASP A 404 -6.80 18.09 -2.12
N ASN A 405 -7.16 16.95 -2.71
CA ASN A 405 -8.02 15.97 -2.05
C ASN A 405 -7.19 14.90 -1.32
N LYS A 406 -7.06 15.03 -0.01
CA LYS A 406 -6.27 14.11 0.83
C LYS A 406 -6.81 12.67 0.86
N SER A 407 -8.09 12.46 0.58
CA SER A 407 -8.67 11.11 0.53
C SER A 407 -8.17 10.27 -0.64
N LEU A 408 -7.64 10.92 -1.67
CA LEU A 408 -7.09 10.25 -2.85
C LEU A 408 -5.62 9.82 -2.69
N LEU A 409 -4.94 10.21 -1.62
CA LEU A 409 -3.53 9.85 -1.41
C LEU A 409 -3.32 8.32 -1.39
N PHE A 410 -4.25 7.57 -0.81
CA PHE A 410 -4.18 6.12 -0.78
C PHE A 410 -4.39 5.46 -2.13
N PRO A 411 -5.51 5.69 -2.82
CA PRO A 411 -5.75 5.05 -4.11
C PRO A 411 -4.76 5.52 -5.19
N HIS A 412 -4.29 6.78 -5.17
CA HIS A 412 -3.23 7.27 -6.05
C HIS A 412 -1.91 6.48 -5.90
N ASN A 413 -1.57 6.06 -4.70
CA ASN A 413 -0.34 5.31 -4.41
C ASN A 413 -0.56 3.80 -4.23
N GLY A 414 -1.78 3.32 -4.43
CA GLY A 414 -2.08 1.89 -4.34
C GLY A 414 -1.81 1.29 -2.96
N MET A 415 -2.05 2.05 -1.89
CA MET A 415 -1.73 1.61 -0.54
C MET A 415 -2.51 0.36 -0.11
N PRO A 416 -3.85 0.24 -0.33
CA PRO A 416 -4.58 -0.93 0.13
C PRO A 416 -4.07 -2.24 -0.47
N GLN A 417 -3.79 -2.26 -1.78
CA GLN A 417 -3.28 -3.44 -2.46
C GLN A 417 -1.83 -3.77 -2.08
N ALA A 418 -1.00 -2.78 -1.77
CA ALA A 418 0.39 -2.99 -1.35
C ALA A 418 0.50 -3.47 0.10
N LEU A 419 -0.42 -3.04 0.98
CA LEU A 419 -0.44 -3.43 2.39
C LEU A 419 -0.62 -4.94 2.58
N LEU A 420 -1.43 -5.59 1.74
CA LEU A 420 -1.72 -7.01 1.84
C LEU A 420 -0.48 -7.90 1.66
N PRO A 421 0.26 -7.82 0.54
CA PRO A 421 1.47 -8.61 0.35
C PRO A 421 2.59 -8.21 1.32
N PHE A 422 2.69 -6.93 1.70
CA PHE A 422 3.62 -6.49 2.75
C PHE A 422 3.32 -7.20 4.09
N ALA A 423 2.07 -7.18 4.54
CA ALA A 423 1.65 -7.82 5.78
C ALA A 423 1.92 -9.33 5.74
N GLU A 424 1.54 -10.01 4.64
CA GLU A 424 1.80 -11.45 4.45
C GLU A 424 3.30 -11.75 4.56
N ARG A 425 4.12 -10.96 3.89
CA ARG A 425 5.56 -11.20 3.79
C ARG A 425 6.28 -10.99 5.11
N PHE A 426 6.02 -9.88 5.79
CA PHE A 426 6.64 -9.57 7.07
C PHE A 426 6.08 -10.41 8.24
N TRP A 427 4.93 -11.04 8.03
CA TRP A 427 4.39 -12.04 8.98
C TRP A 427 5.08 -13.40 8.83
N HIS A 428 5.32 -13.85 7.60
CA HIS A 428 5.90 -15.18 7.34
C HIS A 428 7.41 -15.19 7.14
N GLY A 429 8.02 -14.08 6.82
CA GLY A 429 9.45 -14.01 6.53
C GLY A 429 9.79 -14.17 5.05
N GLY A 430 11.08 -14.21 4.73
CA GLY A 430 11.60 -14.23 3.37
C GLY A 430 11.28 -15.51 2.61
N MET A 431 11.12 -15.37 1.29
CA MET A 431 10.88 -16.49 0.38
C MET A 431 12.14 -16.99 -0.33
N GLY A 432 13.25 -16.28 -0.21
CA GLY A 432 14.49 -16.63 -0.91
C GLY A 432 14.45 -16.41 -2.42
N VAL A 433 13.59 -15.51 -2.90
CA VAL A 433 13.53 -15.12 -4.32
C VAL A 433 14.62 -14.09 -4.61
N ALA A 434 15.26 -14.16 -5.77
CA ALA A 434 16.22 -13.16 -6.19
C ALA A 434 15.53 -11.80 -6.45
N MET A 435 16.18 -10.69 -6.04
CA MET A 435 15.64 -9.34 -6.22
C MET A 435 15.24 -9.02 -7.67
N SER A 436 15.96 -9.56 -8.66
CA SER A 436 15.64 -9.38 -10.08
C SER A 436 14.33 -10.06 -10.49
N GLU A 437 13.87 -11.06 -9.75
CA GLU A 437 12.61 -11.77 -10.01
C GLU A 437 11.41 -11.14 -9.31
N GLU A 438 11.64 -10.40 -8.23
CA GLU A 438 10.59 -9.71 -7.47
C GLU A 438 9.88 -8.62 -8.30
N ASN A 439 10.58 -8.00 -9.23
CA ASN A 439 10.08 -6.87 -10.01
C ASN A 439 9.23 -7.27 -11.24
N MET A 440 9.06 -8.55 -11.48
CA MET A 440 8.25 -9.07 -12.59
C MET A 440 7.35 -10.22 -12.11
N VAL A 441 6.23 -10.41 -12.81
CA VAL A 441 5.44 -11.63 -12.63
C VAL A 441 6.29 -12.84 -12.97
N PRO A 442 6.40 -13.85 -12.09
CA PRO A 442 7.15 -15.06 -12.35
C PRO A 442 6.57 -15.85 -13.52
N GLN A 443 7.40 -16.68 -14.16
CA GLN A 443 6.96 -17.50 -15.27
C GLN A 443 5.83 -18.46 -14.86
N PRO A 444 4.81 -18.68 -15.72
CA PRO A 444 3.75 -19.64 -15.47
C PRO A 444 4.32 -21.02 -15.15
N ASN A 445 3.60 -21.76 -14.32
CA ASN A 445 3.98 -23.08 -13.79
C ASN A 445 5.16 -23.08 -12.79
N SER A 446 5.83 -21.95 -12.55
CA SER A 446 6.77 -21.85 -11.43
C SER A 446 6.01 -21.86 -10.09
N GLU A 447 6.69 -22.28 -9.03
CA GLU A 447 6.14 -22.24 -7.66
C GLU A 447 5.75 -20.81 -7.26
N TRP A 448 6.57 -19.84 -7.65
CA TRP A 448 6.37 -18.41 -7.35
C TRP A 448 5.15 -17.84 -8.06
N HIS A 449 4.93 -18.19 -9.32
CA HIS A 449 3.74 -17.78 -10.06
C HIS A 449 2.47 -18.36 -9.42
N LYS A 450 2.49 -19.63 -9.04
CA LYS A 450 1.36 -20.26 -8.35
C LYS A 450 1.04 -19.57 -7.03
N LYS A 451 2.07 -19.26 -6.22
CA LYS A 451 1.90 -18.51 -4.96
C LYS A 451 1.31 -17.12 -5.19
N LEU A 452 1.77 -16.40 -6.22
CA LEU A 452 1.23 -15.10 -6.59
C LEU A 452 -0.24 -15.19 -7.00
N VAL A 453 -0.59 -16.11 -7.90
CA VAL A 453 -2.00 -16.30 -8.35
C VAL A 453 -2.91 -16.73 -7.19
N ASP A 454 -2.44 -17.56 -6.27
CA ASP A 454 -3.22 -17.94 -5.09
C ASP A 454 -3.37 -16.75 -4.11
N PHE A 455 -2.38 -15.88 -4.01
CA PHE A 455 -2.49 -14.66 -3.22
C PHE A 455 -3.43 -13.63 -3.86
N GLU A 456 -3.41 -13.49 -5.18
CA GLU A 456 -4.38 -12.65 -5.91
C GLU A 456 -5.84 -13.06 -5.62
N LYS A 457 -6.14 -14.36 -5.49
CA LYS A 457 -7.48 -14.84 -5.11
C LYS A 457 -7.89 -14.33 -3.72
N LYS A 458 -6.95 -14.28 -2.76
CA LYS A 458 -7.20 -13.70 -1.43
C LYS A 458 -7.47 -12.20 -1.53
N MET A 459 -6.66 -11.48 -2.31
CA MET A 459 -6.85 -10.04 -2.52
C MET A 459 -8.21 -9.73 -3.14
N VAL A 460 -8.64 -10.50 -4.14
CA VAL A 460 -9.99 -10.38 -4.75
C VAL A 460 -11.09 -10.61 -3.72
N TYR A 461 -10.95 -11.64 -2.88
CA TYR A 461 -11.91 -11.91 -1.82
C TYR A 461 -11.99 -10.74 -0.83
N LEU A 462 -10.85 -10.25 -0.35
CA LEU A 462 -10.78 -9.15 0.61
C LEU A 462 -11.32 -7.84 0.03
N ARG A 463 -10.99 -7.52 -1.23
CA ARG A 463 -11.53 -6.36 -1.93
C ARG A 463 -13.06 -6.39 -2.00
N ASN A 464 -13.63 -7.54 -2.31
CA ASN A 464 -15.09 -7.70 -2.49
C ASN A 464 -15.86 -7.79 -1.17
N ASN A 465 -15.18 -7.93 -0.03
CA ASN A 465 -15.80 -8.10 1.29
C ASN A 465 -15.26 -7.06 2.29
N LEU A 466 -14.16 -7.35 2.94
CA LEU A 466 -13.65 -6.59 4.08
C LEU A 466 -13.09 -5.20 3.70
N LEU A 467 -12.60 -5.07 2.47
CA LEU A 467 -12.05 -3.83 1.91
C LEU A 467 -13.03 -3.15 0.93
N TYR A 468 -14.29 -3.56 0.91
CA TYR A 468 -15.28 -3.03 -0.03
C TYR A 468 -15.43 -1.50 0.05
N ASP A 469 -15.35 -0.94 1.27
CA ASP A 469 -15.45 0.50 1.51
C ASP A 469 -14.12 1.25 1.35
N TYR A 470 -13.02 0.53 1.11
CA TYR A 470 -11.72 1.12 0.78
C TYR A 470 -11.52 1.12 -0.73
N ASP A 471 -11.22 2.27 -1.32
CA ASP A 471 -11.05 2.40 -2.78
C ASP A 471 -9.81 1.63 -3.28
N MET A 472 -9.91 0.30 -3.32
CA MET A 472 -8.86 -0.61 -3.76
C MET A 472 -8.90 -0.78 -5.28
N ARG A 473 -8.16 0.05 -6.00
CA ARG A 473 -8.07 0.08 -7.48
C ARG A 473 -7.15 -1.02 -8.01
N TRP A 474 -7.59 -2.27 -7.88
CA TRP A 474 -6.80 -3.43 -8.26
C TRP A 474 -7.67 -4.63 -8.68
N VAL A 475 -7.21 -5.42 -9.66
CA VAL A 475 -7.81 -6.69 -10.09
C VAL A 475 -6.72 -7.73 -10.30
N ALA A 476 -7.08 -9.03 -10.22
CA ALA A 476 -6.16 -10.12 -10.50
C ALA A 476 -5.66 -10.05 -11.94
N ASN A 477 -4.35 -10.15 -12.13
CA ASN A 477 -3.76 -9.94 -13.45
C ASN A 477 -2.48 -10.76 -13.72
N ALA A 478 -1.97 -11.52 -12.76
CA ALA A 478 -0.71 -12.25 -12.89
C ALA A 478 -0.69 -13.31 -13.99
N SER A 479 -1.86 -13.83 -14.38
CA SER A 479 -1.98 -14.88 -15.43
C SER A 479 -2.10 -14.33 -16.86
N GLN A 480 -2.04 -13.01 -17.05
CA GLN A 480 -2.18 -12.40 -18.38
C GLN A 480 -0.86 -12.54 -19.18
N PRO A 481 -0.81 -13.24 -20.31
CA PRO A 481 0.41 -13.44 -21.10
C PRO A 481 0.66 -12.29 -22.06
N TRP A 482 1.95 -12.05 -22.35
CA TRP A 482 2.42 -11.09 -23.33
C TRP A 482 3.60 -11.64 -24.13
N ARG A 483 3.67 -11.27 -25.39
CA ARG A 483 4.90 -11.21 -26.16
C ARG A 483 5.40 -9.77 -26.14
N VAL A 484 6.65 -9.55 -25.78
CA VAL A 484 7.25 -8.22 -25.65
C VAL A 484 8.52 -8.18 -26.49
N THR A 485 8.73 -7.15 -27.29
CA THR A 485 9.99 -6.99 -28.00
C THR A 485 11.08 -6.50 -27.05
N LEU A 486 12.30 -6.98 -27.23
CA LEU A 486 13.43 -6.34 -26.57
C LEU A 486 13.54 -4.89 -27.07
N PRO A 487 13.78 -3.92 -26.17
CA PRO A 487 13.90 -2.51 -26.55
C PRO A 487 15.00 -2.28 -27.60
N THR A 488 14.66 -1.50 -28.62
CA THR A 488 15.58 -1.14 -29.73
C THR A 488 15.60 0.36 -29.91
N ARG A 489 16.51 0.85 -30.76
CA ARG A 489 16.51 2.27 -31.14
C ARG A 489 15.19 2.65 -31.79
N ARG A 490 14.73 3.87 -31.50
CA ARG A 490 13.50 4.42 -32.06
C ARG A 490 13.46 4.31 -33.58
N GLY A 491 12.29 3.91 -34.13
CA GLY A 491 12.04 3.77 -35.56
C GLY A 491 12.46 2.42 -36.14
N ALA A 492 12.93 1.47 -35.35
CA ALA A 492 13.18 0.11 -35.83
C ALA A 492 11.88 -0.59 -36.27
N GLN A 493 11.97 -1.37 -37.35
CA GLN A 493 10.81 -2.11 -37.87
C GLN A 493 10.43 -3.22 -36.88
N LYS A 494 9.15 -3.30 -36.52
CA LYS A 494 8.61 -4.26 -35.55
C LYS A 494 8.99 -5.72 -35.87
N ASP A 495 8.95 -6.10 -37.13
CA ASP A 495 9.26 -7.47 -37.57
C ASP A 495 10.74 -7.86 -37.44
N SER A 496 11.63 -6.87 -37.33
CA SER A 496 13.07 -7.09 -37.07
C SER A 496 13.41 -7.22 -35.60
N MET A 497 12.46 -6.96 -34.69
CA MET A 497 12.70 -6.96 -33.25
C MET A 497 12.64 -8.39 -32.67
N LYS A 498 13.46 -8.65 -31.66
CA LYS A 498 13.46 -9.93 -30.93
C LYS A 498 12.33 -9.93 -29.89
N TRP A 499 11.46 -10.94 -29.94
CA TRP A 499 10.36 -11.13 -29.03
C TRP A 499 10.73 -12.05 -27.86
N VAL A 500 10.21 -11.73 -26.68
CA VAL A 500 10.32 -12.53 -25.44
C VAL A 500 8.95 -12.57 -24.75
N ASN A 501 8.75 -13.54 -23.86
CA ASN A 501 7.51 -13.65 -23.10
C ASN A 501 7.58 -12.88 -21.80
N ALA A 502 6.47 -12.26 -21.42
CA ALA A 502 6.23 -11.63 -20.13
C ALA A 502 4.80 -11.94 -19.65
N TRP A 503 4.50 -11.69 -18.39
CA TRP A 503 3.20 -11.92 -17.78
C TRP A 503 2.81 -10.77 -16.87
N GLY A 504 1.49 -10.67 -16.64
CA GLY A 504 0.87 -9.64 -15.79
C GLY A 504 0.17 -8.56 -16.58
N GLY A 505 -0.82 -7.93 -15.98
CA GLY A 505 -1.55 -6.80 -16.59
C GLY A 505 -0.70 -5.55 -16.74
N VAL A 506 0.42 -5.46 -16.00
CA VAL A 506 1.45 -4.43 -16.10
C VAL A 506 2.80 -5.09 -16.32
N VAL A 507 3.52 -4.64 -17.35
CA VAL A 507 4.86 -5.12 -17.68
C VAL A 507 5.86 -3.98 -17.49
N ASN A 508 6.92 -4.24 -16.74
CA ASN A 508 8.06 -3.33 -16.61
C ASN A 508 9.09 -3.65 -17.73
N ILE A 509 9.11 -2.83 -18.77
CA ILE A 509 10.00 -3.03 -19.92
C ILE A 509 11.48 -2.87 -19.54
N MET A 510 11.80 -2.08 -18.51
CA MET A 510 13.18 -1.97 -18.02
C MET A 510 13.69 -3.29 -17.44
N GLU A 511 12.84 -4.00 -16.68
CA GLU A 511 13.20 -5.31 -16.15
C GLU A 511 13.29 -6.38 -17.24
N VAL A 512 12.44 -6.30 -18.28
CA VAL A 512 12.59 -7.13 -19.49
C VAL A 512 13.97 -6.89 -20.13
N ALA A 513 14.35 -5.63 -20.32
CA ALA A 513 15.65 -5.26 -20.88
C ALA A 513 16.82 -5.78 -20.01
N LYS A 514 16.74 -5.59 -18.69
CA LYS A 514 17.75 -6.02 -17.72
C LYS A 514 17.96 -7.54 -17.76
N ARG A 515 16.88 -8.34 -17.74
CA ARG A 515 16.94 -9.81 -17.81
C ARG A 515 17.59 -10.33 -19.09
N HIS A 516 17.51 -9.56 -20.18
CA HIS A 516 18.08 -9.92 -21.47
C HIS A 516 19.37 -9.17 -21.80
N ASN A 517 20.00 -8.49 -20.82
CA ASN A 517 21.24 -7.73 -20.95
C ASN A 517 21.17 -6.65 -22.05
N VAL A 518 20.00 -6.02 -22.24
CA VAL A 518 19.83 -4.91 -23.17
C VAL A 518 20.20 -3.61 -22.47
N LYS A 519 21.20 -2.90 -23.01
CA LYS A 519 21.57 -1.56 -22.53
C LYS A 519 20.51 -0.55 -22.93
N LEU A 520 19.89 0.10 -21.94
CA LEU A 520 18.89 1.12 -22.19
C LEU A 520 19.53 2.44 -22.64
N LEU A 521 18.94 3.00 -23.69
CA LEU A 521 19.26 4.34 -24.21
C LEU A 521 18.15 5.32 -23.82
N PRO A 522 18.39 6.64 -23.84
CA PRO A 522 17.37 7.63 -23.52
C PRO A 522 16.08 7.51 -24.34
N THR A 523 16.21 7.16 -25.62
CA THR A 523 15.06 6.99 -26.54
C THR A 523 15.12 5.61 -27.17
N MET A 524 14.10 4.79 -26.87
CA MET A 524 13.96 3.43 -27.40
C MET A 524 12.48 3.14 -27.65
N ASP A 525 12.24 2.13 -28.47
CA ASP A 525 10.90 1.61 -28.74
C ASP A 525 10.81 0.15 -28.32
N ALA A 526 9.63 -0.25 -27.83
CA ALA A 526 9.23 -1.62 -27.61
C ALA A 526 7.79 -1.84 -28.08
N TRP A 527 7.43 -3.09 -28.32
CA TRP A 527 6.06 -3.50 -28.60
C TRP A 527 5.63 -4.59 -27.62
N MET A 528 4.35 -4.59 -27.27
CA MET A 528 3.73 -5.69 -26.54
C MET A 528 2.53 -6.22 -27.32
N GLU A 529 2.34 -7.53 -27.32
CA GLU A 529 1.20 -8.18 -27.96
C GLU A 529 0.63 -9.29 -27.09
N THR A 530 -0.69 -9.40 -27.09
CA THR A 530 -1.44 -10.52 -26.51
C THR A 530 -2.67 -10.80 -27.35
N GLU A 531 -3.29 -11.96 -27.18
CA GLU A 531 -4.57 -12.28 -27.81
C GLU A 531 -5.66 -12.43 -26.74
N VAL A 532 -6.82 -11.84 -27.05
CA VAL A 532 -7.99 -11.80 -26.17
C VAL A 532 -9.16 -12.49 -26.88
N HIS A 533 -9.72 -13.52 -26.24
CA HIS A 533 -10.93 -14.19 -26.72
C HIS A 533 -12.18 -13.65 -26.05
N VAL A 534 -13.21 -13.44 -26.85
CA VAL A 534 -14.59 -13.16 -26.41
C VAL A 534 -15.58 -14.02 -27.19
N ASP A 535 -16.65 -14.49 -26.52
CA ASP A 535 -17.61 -15.41 -27.12
C ASP A 535 -18.52 -14.76 -28.18
N ARG A 536 -18.65 -13.44 -28.16
CA ARG A 536 -19.49 -12.63 -29.08
C ARG A 536 -18.89 -11.26 -29.29
N ASP A 537 -19.28 -10.59 -30.34
CA ASP A 537 -18.95 -9.16 -30.54
C ASP A 537 -19.32 -8.37 -29.30
N THR A 538 -18.35 -7.69 -28.74
CA THR A 538 -18.53 -6.97 -27.46
C THR A 538 -17.63 -5.76 -27.35
N VAL A 539 -17.93 -4.90 -26.37
CA VAL A 539 -17.06 -3.83 -25.93
C VAL A 539 -16.62 -4.16 -24.51
N ILE A 540 -15.33 -4.38 -24.31
CA ILE A 540 -14.75 -4.47 -22.98
C ILE A 540 -14.25 -3.10 -22.53
N THR A 541 -14.03 -2.96 -21.23
CA THR A 541 -13.30 -1.82 -20.65
C THR A 541 -11.97 -2.27 -20.11
N ALA A 542 -10.92 -1.46 -20.28
CA ALA A 542 -9.58 -1.76 -19.78
C ALA A 542 -8.89 -0.51 -19.24
N TRP A 543 -8.14 -0.67 -18.18
CA TRP A 543 -7.12 0.29 -17.80
C TRP A 543 -5.91 0.15 -18.73
N VAL A 544 -5.48 1.26 -19.29
CA VAL A 544 -4.34 1.33 -20.22
C VAL A 544 -3.42 2.46 -19.77
N GLY A 545 -2.12 2.19 -19.72
CA GLY A 545 -1.13 3.16 -19.27
C GLY A 545 0.26 2.94 -19.91
N PHE A 546 0.99 4.04 -20.11
CA PHE A 546 2.35 4.07 -20.68
C PHE A 546 3.25 4.94 -19.82
N GLU A 547 3.55 4.51 -18.60
CA GLU A 547 4.34 5.28 -17.63
C GLU A 547 5.84 5.22 -17.95
N THR A 548 6.45 6.36 -18.24
CA THR A 548 7.90 6.48 -18.49
C THR A 548 8.58 7.54 -17.61
N THR A 549 7.88 8.13 -16.66
CA THR A 549 8.42 9.10 -15.72
C THR A 549 8.16 8.68 -14.26
N PRO A 550 9.04 9.00 -13.30
CA PRO A 550 8.79 8.75 -11.89
C PRO A 550 7.55 9.53 -11.41
N ARG A 551 6.61 8.85 -10.76
CA ARG A 551 5.40 9.50 -10.25
C ARG A 551 5.67 10.57 -9.21
N SER A 552 6.71 10.40 -8.38
CA SER A 552 7.08 11.36 -7.34
C SER A 552 7.51 12.74 -7.86
N SER A 553 7.98 12.80 -9.09
CA SER A 553 8.44 14.06 -9.71
C SER A 553 7.63 14.46 -10.95
N ARG A 554 6.54 13.75 -11.25
CA ARG A 554 5.70 13.98 -12.42
C ARG A 554 4.37 14.59 -12.04
N ILE A 555 3.94 15.57 -12.79
CA ILE A 555 2.55 16.04 -12.77
C ILE A 555 1.79 15.56 -13.97
N SER A 556 2.40 15.54 -15.12
CA SER A 556 1.66 15.36 -16.34
C SER A 556 2.36 14.42 -17.28
N ASP A 557 1.98 13.22 -17.21
CA ASP A 557 2.16 12.25 -18.25
C ASP A 557 0.91 11.34 -18.26
N GLY A 558 -0.21 11.94 -17.89
CA GLY A 558 -1.52 11.32 -17.96
C GLY A 558 -2.04 11.24 -19.39
N ILE A 559 -3.30 10.87 -19.56
CA ILE A 559 -3.95 10.90 -20.87
C ILE A 559 -3.74 12.27 -21.47
N GLY A 560 -3.07 12.25 -22.55
CA GLY A 560 -2.51 13.46 -22.97
C GLY A 560 -3.45 14.38 -23.71
N TYR A 561 -2.86 15.05 -24.45
CA TYR A 561 -3.16 16.16 -25.29
C TYR A 561 -4.10 15.65 -26.41
N GLN A 562 -5.27 16.23 -26.53
CA GLN A 562 -6.24 15.92 -27.59
C GLN A 562 -6.64 14.42 -27.69
N GLY A 563 -6.66 13.70 -26.58
CA GLY A 563 -7.04 12.29 -26.57
C GLY A 563 -5.92 11.30 -26.92
N GLU A 564 -4.66 11.74 -26.93
CA GLU A 564 -3.49 10.87 -27.08
C GLU A 564 -3.16 10.16 -25.76
N TRP A 565 -2.49 9.02 -25.87
CA TRP A 565 -1.93 8.34 -24.72
C TRP A 565 -0.71 9.06 -24.15
N GLU A 566 -0.45 8.88 -22.84
CA GLU A 566 0.78 9.36 -22.22
C GLU A 566 2.01 8.75 -22.91
N SER A 567 3.13 9.47 -22.82
CA SER A 567 4.43 9.02 -23.37
C SER A 567 4.40 8.64 -24.86
N GLN A 568 3.47 9.18 -25.65
CA GLN A 568 3.29 8.86 -27.07
C GLN A 568 3.02 7.36 -27.35
N GLY A 569 2.49 6.66 -26.35
CA GLY A 569 2.06 5.27 -26.49
C GLY A 569 0.90 5.14 -27.48
N ARG A 570 0.72 3.91 -28.03
CA ARG A 570 -0.40 3.62 -28.93
C ARG A 570 -0.96 2.24 -28.63
N LEU A 571 -2.28 2.12 -28.62
CA LEU A 571 -3.02 0.87 -28.43
C LEU A 571 -3.73 0.50 -29.74
N PHE A 572 -3.67 -0.77 -30.09
CA PHE A 572 -4.39 -1.32 -31.27
C PHE A 572 -5.18 -2.55 -30.85
N ALA A 573 -6.40 -2.67 -31.39
CA ALA A 573 -7.22 -3.88 -31.35
C ALA A 573 -7.49 -4.34 -32.80
N ASN A 574 -7.03 -5.52 -33.17
CA ASN A 574 -7.08 -6.03 -34.56
C ASN A 574 -6.58 -5.00 -35.57
N ASP A 575 -5.40 -4.43 -35.30
CA ASP A 575 -4.72 -3.39 -36.11
C ASP A 575 -5.48 -2.04 -36.23
N THR A 576 -6.63 -1.90 -35.57
CA THR A 576 -7.34 -0.62 -35.45
C THR A 576 -6.88 0.13 -34.21
N GLU A 577 -6.45 1.38 -34.37
CA GLU A 577 -6.00 2.20 -33.23
C GLU A 577 -7.14 2.54 -32.29
N VAL A 578 -6.88 2.43 -30.98
CA VAL A 578 -7.82 2.71 -29.91
C VAL A 578 -7.29 3.88 -29.09
N PHE A 579 -8.10 4.91 -28.96
CA PHE A 579 -7.79 6.13 -28.20
C PHE A 579 -8.39 6.07 -26.80
N PRO A 580 -7.89 6.90 -25.85
CA PRO A 580 -8.49 7.06 -24.55
C PRO A 580 -9.99 7.42 -24.66
N SER A 581 -10.83 6.84 -23.82
CA SER A 581 -12.29 7.05 -23.86
C SER A 581 -12.70 8.49 -23.55
N GLU A 582 -11.94 9.14 -22.67
CA GLU A 582 -12.15 10.53 -22.30
C GLU A 582 -10.80 11.28 -22.30
N PRO A 583 -10.64 12.32 -23.10
CA PRO A 583 -9.45 13.15 -23.07
C PRO A 583 -9.40 13.96 -21.77
N TRP A 584 -8.21 14.28 -21.32
CA TRP A 584 -8.02 15.18 -20.18
C TRP A 584 -8.57 16.58 -20.48
N LYS A 585 -9.33 17.16 -19.55
CA LYS A 585 -10.02 18.44 -19.77
C LYS A 585 -9.07 19.62 -20.03
N GLU A 586 -7.90 19.62 -19.39
CA GLU A 586 -6.89 20.67 -19.53
C GLU A 586 -5.50 20.08 -19.92
N PRO A 587 -5.41 19.31 -21.00
CA PRO A 587 -4.19 18.56 -21.32
C PRO A 587 -2.97 19.46 -21.57
N ALA A 588 -3.13 20.59 -22.24
CA ALA A 588 -2.03 21.51 -22.60
C ALA A 588 -1.30 22.07 -21.38
N LYS A 589 -2.02 22.31 -20.27
CA LYS A 589 -1.46 22.84 -19.04
C LYS A 589 -0.52 21.84 -18.34
N TYR A 590 -0.79 20.57 -18.51
CA TYR A 590 -0.13 19.51 -17.76
C TYR A 590 0.87 18.71 -18.61
N ARG A 591 0.77 18.73 -19.94
CA ARG A 591 1.60 17.93 -20.82
C ARG A 591 3.09 18.27 -20.64
N TYR A 592 3.88 17.23 -20.35
CA TYR A 592 5.34 17.33 -20.16
C TYR A 592 5.76 18.37 -19.11
N HIS A 593 4.86 18.76 -18.23
CA HIS A 593 5.20 19.61 -17.10
C HIS A 593 5.90 18.79 -16.03
N TYR A 594 7.20 18.96 -15.93
CA TYR A 594 8.02 18.33 -14.90
C TYR A 594 8.09 19.25 -13.70
N GLN A 595 7.69 18.78 -12.53
CA GLN A 595 7.86 19.55 -11.29
C GLN A 595 8.45 18.66 -10.19
N THR A 596 9.13 19.34 -9.30
CA THR A 596 9.64 18.75 -8.09
C THR A 596 8.97 19.41 -6.88
N TRP A 597 9.11 18.82 -5.74
CA TRP A 597 8.66 19.37 -4.46
C TRP A 597 9.31 20.73 -4.10
N HIS A 598 10.30 21.20 -4.87
CA HIS A 598 10.92 22.51 -4.74
C HIS A 598 10.15 23.65 -5.43
N GLN A 599 9.28 23.37 -6.34
CA GLN A 599 8.68 24.36 -7.24
C GLN A 599 7.38 24.95 -6.68
N ALA A 600 7.45 25.76 -5.63
CA ALA A 600 6.36 26.65 -5.25
C ALA A 600 6.62 28.06 -5.83
N PRO A 601 5.60 28.84 -6.20
CA PRO A 601 4.14 28.66 -6.03
C PRO A 601 3.41 28.02 -7.22
N SER A 602 4.12 27.65 -8.27
CA SER A 602 3.52 27.14 -9.52
C SER A 602 3.15 25.65 -9.50
N GLU A 603 3.21 25.05 -8.32
CA GLU A 603 2.95 23.63 -8.16
C GLU A 603 1.52 23.25 -8.52
N ILE A 604 1.38 22.24 -9.39
CA ILE A 604 0.10 21.71 -9.85
C ILE A 604 -0.18 20.42 -9.07
N PRO A 605 -1.36 20.29 -8.42
CA PRO A 605 -1.69 19.07 -7.68
C PRO A 605 -1.94 17.89 -8.61
N PHE A 606 -1.74 16.68 -8.11
CA PHE A 606 -2.13 15.46 -8.82
C PHE A 606 -3.64 15.43 -9.07
N THR A 607 -3.99 14.91 -10.25
CA THR A 607 -5.37 14.61 -10.65
C THR A 607 -5.50 13.11 -10.98
N ASN A 608 -6.72 12.59 -10.98
CA ASN A 608 -6.98 11.18 -11.29
C ASN A 608 -6.53 10.78 -12.70
N GLU A 609 -6.58 11.71 -13.64
CA GLU A 609 -6.23 11.46 -15.02
C GLU A 609 -4.75 11.08 -15.21
N GLN A 610 -3.89 11.43 -14.26
CA GLN A 610 -2.46 11.07 -14.30
C GLN A 610 -2.19 9.60 -14.03
N PHE A 611 -3.16 8.88 -13.44
CA PHE A 611 -2.99 7.48 -13.05
C PHE A 611 -3.95 6.59 -13.84
N PHE A 612 -3.44 5.65 -14.63
CA PHE A 612 -4.29 4.81 -15.47
C PHE A 612 -5.33 4.00 -14.66
N TRP A 613 -5.04 3.65 -13.42
CA TRP A 613 -5.97 2.94 -12.52
C TRP A 613 -7.02 3.84 -11.85
N MET A 614 -6.89 5.16 -11.97
CA MET A 614 -7.85 6.13 -11.44
C MET A 614 -8.78 6.71 -12.51
N ARG A 615 -8.37 6.67 -13.78
CA ARG A 615 -9.17 7.17 -14.92
C ARG A 615 -10.32 6.24 -15.24
N GLN A 616 -11.28 6.76 -16.02
CA GLN A 616 -12.29 5.91 -16.67
C GLN A 616 -11.61 4.90 -17.59
N PRO A 617 -11.94 3.59 -17.46
CA PRO A 617 -11.36 2.59 -18.33
C PRO A 617 -11.70 2.82 -19.80
N THR A 618 -10.75 2.55 -20.67
CA THR A 618 -10.90 2.69 -22.12
C THR A 618 -11.78 1.60 -22.68
N LYS A 619 -12.71 1.97 -23.57
CA LYS A 619 -13.57 1.05 -24.29
C LYS A 619 -12.83 0.44 -25.48
N VAL A 620 -12.75 -0.88 -25.53
CA VAL A 620 -12.10 -1.65 -26.61
C VAL A 620 -13.13 -2.54 -27.27
N LYS A 621 -13.35 -2.33 -28.59
CA LYS A 621 -14.27 -3.14 -29.40
C LYS A 621 -13.58 -4.43 -29.83
N LEU A 622 -14.19 -5.58 -29.53
CA LEU A 622 -13.69 -6.90 -29.87
C LEU A 622 -14.72 -7.67 -30.68
N LYS A 623 -14.23 -8.50 -31.60
CA LYS A 623 -15.04 -9.44 -32.39
C LYS A 623 -15.11 -10.79 -31.70
N ALA A 624 -16.16 -11.57 -31.97
CA ALA A 624 -16.27 -12.95 -31.52
C ALA A 624 -15.02 -13.74 -31.93
N GLY A 625 -14.49 -14.55 -31.01
CA GLY A 625 -13.23 -15.26 -31.18
C GLY A 625 -11.99 -14.50 -30.66
N TRP A 626 -10.83 -14.82 -31.22
CA TRP A 626 -9.54 -14.25 -30.81
C TRP A 626 -9.28 -12.88 -31.46
N ASN A 627 -8.87 -11.93 -30.65
CA ASN A 627 -8.55 -10.56 -31.04
C ASN A 627 -7.11 -10.24 -30.63
N LYS A 628 -6.33 -9.69 -31.53
CA LYS A 628 -4.97 -9.22 -31.24
C LYS A 628 -5.00 -7.84 -30.57
N ILE A 629 -4.37 -7.73 -29.42
CA ILE A 629 -4.10 -6.45 -28.74
C ILE A 629 -2.62 -6.16 -28.89
N SER A 630 -2.28 -5.00 -29.44
CA SER A 630 -0.89 -4.55 -29.62
C SER A 630 -0.71 -3.18 -29.00
N LEU A 631 0.41 -3.00 -28.28
CA LEU A 631 0.80 -1.72 -27.70
C LEU A 631 2.16 -1.32 -28.25
N TYR A 632 2.24 -0.10 -28.79
CA TYR A 632 3.51 0.55 -29.10
C TYR A 632 3.96 1.34 -27.87
N CYS A 633 5.14 1.07 -27.39
CA CYS A 633 5.64 1.49 -26.08
C CYS A 633 6.95 2.28 -26.25
N PRO A 634 6.90 3.57 -26.61
CA PRO A 634 8.12 4.36 -26.74
C PRO A 634 8.62 4.81 -25.36
N ARG A 635 9.93 4.82 -25.16
CA ARG A 635 10.60 5.45 -24.04
C ARG A 635 10.88 6.90 -24.37
N VAL A 636 10.05 7.80 -23.88
CA VAL A 636 10.16 9.24 -24.16
C VAL A 636 11.07 9.94 -23.16
N PHE A 637 11.04 9.49 -21.90
CA PHE A 637 11.84 10.06 -20.82
C PHE A 637 12.92 9.08 -20.33
N PRO A 638 14.18 9.51 -20.24
CA PRO A 638 15.29 8.65 -19.86
C PRO A 638 15.41 8.50 -18.34
N ASN A 639 14.38 8.02 -17.67
CA ASN A 639 14.35 7.89 -16.22
C ASN A 639 13.98 6.47 -15.77
N GLU A 640 13.71 6.28 -14.48
CA GLU A 640 13.63 4.98 -13.82
C GLU A 640 12.33 4.19 -14.06
N SER A 641 11.37 4.71 -14.82
CA SER A 641 10.08 4.05 -15.00
C SER A 641 9.78 3.78 -16.47
N TRP A 642 9.38 2.55 -16.80
CA TRP A 642 8.85 2.19 -18.10
C TRP A 642 7.85 1.04 -17.94
N PHE A 643 6.72 1.39 -17.32
CA PHE A 643 5.61 0.48 -17.11
C PHE A 643 4.58 0.62 -18.23
N VAL A 644 4.12 -0.50 -18.75
CA VAL A 644 3.05 -0.55 -19.74
C VAL A 644 1.94 -1.44 -19.21
N ALA A 645 0.71 -0.92 -19.24
CA ALA A 645 -0.45 -1.57 -18.68
C ALA A 645 -1.56 -1.76 -19.72
N PHE A 646 -2.16 -2.94 -19.71
CA PHE A 646 -3.46 -3.24 -20.32
C PHE A 646 -4.18 -4.24 -19.43
N ILE A 647 -5.18 -3.78 -18.69
CA ILE A 647 -5.88 -4.60 -17.70
C ILE A 647 -7.38 -4.50 -17.95
N PRO A 648 -8.01 -5.53 -18.50
CA PRO A 648 -9.47 -5.59 -18.60
C PRO A 648 -10.09 -5.50 -17.20
N VAL A 649 -11.01 -4.56 -17.03
CA VAL A 649 -11.62 -4.23 -15.76
C VAL A 649 -13.07 -3.84 -15.95
N HIS A 650 -13.89 -4.14 -14.95
CA HIS A 650 -15.25 -3.64 -14.85
C HIS A 650 -15.35 -2.71 -13.63
N ILE A 651 -15.91 -1.52 -13.82
CA ILE A 651 -16.23 -0.58 -12.73
C ILE A 651 -17.76 -0.41 -12.73
N ASP A 652 -18.36 -0.67 -11.59
CA ASP A 652 -19.80 -0.50 -11.44
C ASP A 652 -20.20 0.98 -11.27
N ASN A 653 -21.51 1.25 -11.20
CA ASN A 653 -22.04 2.61 -11.05
C ASN A 653 -21.74 3.27 -9.68
N LYS A 654 -21.20 2.51 -8.73
CA LYS A 654 -20.74 3.01 -7.42
C LYS A 654 -19.22 3.21 -7.38
N GLY A 655 -18.52 2.87 -8.47
CA GLY A 655 -17.07 2.98 -8.58
C GLY A 655 -16.29 1.74 -8.10
N HIS A 656 -16.96 0.64 -7.70
CA HIS A 656 -16.27 -0.57 -7.29
C HIS A 656 -15.71 -1.32 -8.50
N VAL A 657 -14.49 -1.80 -8.31
CA VAL A 657 -13.69 -2.46 -9.33
C VAL A 657 -13.85 -3.97 -9.25
N SER A 658 -13.96 -4.63 -10.40
CA SER A 658 -13.95 -6.09 -10.52
C SER A 658 -13.30 -6.53 -11.82
N GLU A 659 -12.97 -7.81 -11.92
CA GLU A 659 -12.44 -8.44 -13.13
C GLU A 659 -13.45 -8.33 -14.29
N ALA A 660 -12.96 -8.09 -15.50
CA ALA A 660 -13.79 -8.14 -16.70
C ALA A 660 -14.29 -9.59 -16.93
N ARG A 661 -15.59 -9.74 -17.22
CA ARG A 661 -16.21 -11.05 -17.45
C ARG A 661 -16.12 -11.46 -18.92
N GLY A 662 -16.01 -12.77 -19.19
CA GLY A 662 -16.03 -13.31 -20.55
C GLY A 662 -14.80 -12.95 -21.38
N VAL A 663 -13.67 -12.67 -20.72
CA VAL A 663 -12.38 -12.36 -21.35
C VAL A 663 -11.40 -13.47 -21.01
N THR A 664 -10.77 -14.07 -22.02
CA THR A 664 -9.72 -15.09 -21.87
C THR A 664 -8.49 -14.68 -22.67
N PHE A 665 -7.30 -14.98 -22.18
CA PHE A 665 -6.03 -14.61 -22.80
C PHE A 665 -5.24 -15.85 -23.26
N ARG A 666 -4.42 -15.70 -24.31
CA ARG A 666 -3.39 -16.67 -24.69
C ARG A 666 -2.11 -16.02 -25.24
#